data_7652974d6d2edac8fdde7451341761c3
#
_entry.id   7652974d6d2edac8fdde7451341761c3
#
_cell.length_a   1.000
_cell.length_b   1.000
_cell.length_c   1.000
_cell.angle_alpha   90.00
_cell.angle_beta   90.00
_cell.angle_gamma   90.00
#
_symmetry.space_group_name_H-M   'P 1'
#
loop_
_entity.id
_entity.type
_entity.pdbx_description
1 polymer ?
#
loop_
_entity_poly.entity_id
_entity_poly.type
_entity_poly.pdbx_seq_one_letter_code
_entity_poly.pdbx_strand_id
1 'polypeptide(L)'
;VRPEDGGAPEPTAPDLVTEFSTANGPDPRSTGSQPDMSRPPYGWALGVAATVFALYAVTLAPTTQFWDTSEYIATAHILGIPHPPGNPLFVVLARAWELVLAPFGLAVATRVNLFSAFMSAGAHGLWFLVVHHILRHFSHDRRFRLAGAAAAVLVSATAFTVWNQSNVNEKVYTISLLTIALLTWLAFRWQENLGKGKDDNLLVLMAFILALSVGNHLMAFLAAPAIGLFILIVHPRVLVNWKLYPAIVVAGLAGLSIHLFLPIRAGLSPVINEADPTCLGVGGALESIMTYGKAGCAALSESLTRQQYDKPPLVPRQAPLPSQILNYFQYFDWQWARSVQGTTTLLADLRVPFTMLFTGLGVWGAVEHSRRDRPSFIYVFVLFLTVSAGLTYYLNFKYGYSIPDPLQNLDAHEVRERDYFFLVSFSVWGLWAGVGIAAIWEWLSRGPLGNLTRASPILLLAAIPLATNWSWANRAYDYAARDWGYNLLMSVEPYGVLFTNGDNDTFPLWYVQEVEGIRRDVTVIVTSYLNTPWYTRQLRGLTSPCPTGISADDDPTRIICQREYRSDGHTVYTADPEAARAEGLIPIPVDEPIRKPVRGILDGLDDATIEQIGTSYFRVEEGRSFQLGPTVTASIAGGSVLYPWHQFALSLVSASIGDRPVYFATSGSAAGELGLSGQIVREGLAFKLSETPLPDSTEAADLIEIPPSSPLVSVTGRYLDPERTAILVDSVFVHRSGLPDWDHWPDHSTTGIPNYYAWTHWSLSQAAWESGGDEEAERYRQSGDAWATLGR
;
A
#
# COMPACT_ATOMS: atom_id res chain seq x y z
N VAL A 1 -94.28 35.99 34.72
CA VAL A 1 -95.35 35.14 35.15
C VAL A 1 -95.17 33.74 34.70
N ARG A 2 -94.82 32.84 35.64
CA ARG A 2 -94.97 31.38 35.61
C ARG A 2 -96.42 31.01 35.35
N PRO A 3 -96.72 29.70 35.06
CA PRO A 3 -96.17 28.40 35.49
C PRO A 3 -96.25 27.33 34.41
N GLU A 4 -95.46 26.24 34.62
CA GLU A 4 -95.77 24.90 35.11
C GLU A 4 -96.15 23.81 34.07
N ASP A 5 -95.30 22.77 34.16
CA ASP A 5 -95.53 21.36 34.32
C ASP A 5 -95.75 20.49 33.07
N GLY A 6 -95.03 19.40 33.06
CA GLY A 6 -95.26 18.18 32.24
C GLY A 6 -94.02 17.35 31.79
N GLY A 7 -93.46 16.55 32.73
CA GLY A 7 -92.37 15.68 32.42
C GLY A 7 -92.79 14.44 31.64
N ALA A 8 -91.92 13.97 30.75
CA ALA A 8 -91.83 12.59 30.30
C ALA A 8 -90.35 12.33 29.96
N PRO A 9 -89.83 11.07 30.16
CA PRO A 9 -88.42 10.82 30.24
C PRO A 9 -87.78 10.72 28.85
N GLU A 10 -86.55 11.25 28.74
CA GLU A 10 -85.69 11.09 27.62
C GLU A 10 -85.31 9.58 27.43
N PRO A 11 -85.24 9.10 26.19
CA PRO A 11 -84.62 7.82 25.90
C PRO A 11 -83.09 8.02 25.82
N THR A 12 -82.41 7.27 26.61
CA THR A 12 -80.92 7.09 26.57
C THR A 12 -80.46 6.74 25.16
N ALA A 13 -79.50 7.54 24.62
CA ALA A 13 -78.82 7.27 23.39
C ALA A 13 -77.95 6.02 23.51
N PRO A 14 -77.96 5.12 22.51
CA PRO A 14 -77.08 3.96 22.52
C PRO A 14 -75.62 4.38 22.21
N ASP A 15 -74.69 3.74 22.92
CA ASP A 15 -73.25 3.88 22.75
C ASP A 15 -72.81 3.64 21.29
N LEU A 16 -72.46 4.67 20.58
CA LEU A 16 -71.92 4.71 19.22
C LEU A 16 -70.41 4.47 19.17
N VAL A 17 -69.82 3.71 20.10
CA VAL A 17 -68.36 3.50 20.19
C VAL A 17 -67.93 2.06 19.85
N THR A 18 -68.85 1.16 19.55
CA THR A 18 -68.51 -0.26 19.38
C THR A 18 -68.69 -0.86 17.97
N GLU A 19 -69.03 -0.09 16.95
CA GLU A 19 -69.24 -0.67 15.59
C GLU A 19 -68.30 -0.16 14.49
N PHE A 20 -67.17 0.46 14.79
CA PHE A 20 -66.16 0.81 13.79
C PHE A 20 -64.90 -0.15 13.78
N SER A 21 -65.02 -1.29 14.42
CA SER A 21 -63.88 -2.23 14.56
C SER A 21 -63.98 -3.54 13.77
N THR A 22 -64.88 -3.68 12.79
CA THR A 22 -64.97 -4.96 12.07
C THR A 22 -65.14 -4.86 10.56
N ALA A 23 -64.55 -3.87 9.90
CA ALA A 23 -64.57 -3.79 8.42
C ALA A 23 -63.26 -3.39 7.76
N ASN A 24 -62.09 -3.74 8.36
CA ASN A 24 -60.82 -3.80 7.62
C ASN A 24 -60.30 -5.22 7.69
N GLY A 25 -60.68 -6.05 6.69
CA GLY A 25 -59.92 -7.25 6.40
C GLY A 25 -58.48 -6.89 6.15
N PRO A 26 -57.49 -7.74 6.50
CA PRO A 26 -56.11 -7.42 6.32
C PRO A 26 -55.82 -7.21 4.83
N ASP A 27 -55.30 -6.00 4.51
CA ASP A 27 -54.73 -5.70 3.19
C ASP A 27 -53.74 -6.83 2.82
N PRO A 28 -53.98 -7.60 1.70
CA PRO A 28 -53.07 -8.67 1.30
C PRO A 28 -51.64 -8.19 1.01
N ARG A 29 -51.37 -6.89 1.02
CA ARG A 29 -50.06 -6.29 0.82
C ARG A 29 -49.30 -6.00 2.11
N SER A 30 -49.89 -6.14 3.30
CA SER A 30 -49.28 -5.85 4.60
C SER A 30 -48.86 -7.10 5.39
N THR A 31 -48.65 -8.24 4.75
CA THR A 31 -47.94 -9.36 5.36
C THR A 31 -46.43 -9.10 5.31
N GLY A 32 -45.98 -8.02 5.92
CA GLY A 32 -44.60 -7.88 6.36
C GLY A 32 -44.37 -8.96 7.41
N SER A 33 -43.85 -10.10 7.00
CA SER A 33 -43.44 -11.18 7.90
C SER A 33 -42.41 -10.60 8.87
N GLN A 34 -42.65 -10.73 10.19
CA GLN A 34 -41.65 -10.32 11.18
C GLN A 34 -40.33 -11.01 10.86
N PRO A 35 -39.17 -10.26 10.82
CA PRO A 35 -37.88 -10.83 10.51
C PRO A 35 -37.55 -11.93 11.52
N ASP A 36 -37.06 -13.09 10.99
CA ASP A 36 -36.58 -14.21 11.82
C ASP A 36 -35.43 -13.76 12.73
N MET A 37 -35.69 -13.59 14.02
CA MET A 37 -34.75 -13.19 15.07
C MET A 37 -33.84 -14.32 15.54
N SER A 38 -33.63 -15.36 14.74
CA SER A 38 -32.69 -16.44 15.05
C SER A 38 -31.27 -15.89 15.30
N ARG A 39 -30.47 -16.62 16.11
CA ARG A 39 -29.07 -16.23 16.37
C ARG A 39 -28.30 -16.10 15.05
N PRO A 40 -27.41 -15.07 14.92
CA PRO A 40 -26.58 -14.91 13.73
C PRO A 40 -25.74 -16.18 13.47
N PRO A 41 -25.55 -16.59 12.22
CA PRO A 41 -24.86 -17.84 11.86
C PRO A 41 -23.33 -17.71 11.93
N TYR A 42 -22.77 -17.44 13.12
CA TYR A 42 -21.34 -17.21 13.30
C TYR A 42 -20.46 -18.38 12.81
N GLY A 43 -20.89 -19.64 12.99
CA GLY A 43 -20.12 -20.78 12.49
C GLY A 43 -20.01 -20.81 10.96
N TRP A 44 -21.07 -20.39 10.25
CA TRP A 44 -21.03 -20.24 8.79
C TRP A 44 -20.17 -19.05 8.36
N ALA A 45 -20.21 -17.93 9.09
CA ALA A 45 -19.35 -16.79 8.85
C ALA A 45 -17.88 -17.15 8.98
N LEU A 46 -17.53 -17.94 10.01
CA LEU A 46 -16.17 -18.47 10.18
C LEU A 46 -15.76 -19.40 9.04
N GLY A 47 -16.68 -20.30 8.59
CA GLY A 47 -16.44 -21.17 7.44
C GLY A 47 -16.19 -20.40 6.14
N VAL A 48 -16.98 -19.36 5.88
CA VAL A 48 -16.79 -18.47 4.72
C VAL A 48 -15.47 -17.71 4.83
N ALA A 49 -15.15 -17.13 6.01
CA ALA A 49 -13.87 -16.48 6.24
C ALA A 49 -12.69 -17.43 6.01
N ALA A 50 -12.78 -18.68 6.49
CA ALA A 50 -11.74 -19.68 6.27
C ALA A 50 -11.57 -20.06 4.78
N THR A 51 -12.67 -20.12 4.02
CA THR A 51 -12.61 -20.36 2.57
C THR A 51 -11.96 -19.21 1.82
N VAL A 52 -12.31 -17.96 2.16
CA VAL A 52 -11.71 -16.77 1.57
C VAL A 52 -10.22 -16.69 1.96
N PHE A 53 -9.88 -16.98 3.22
CA PHE A 53 -8.49 -17.04 3.66
C PHE A 53 -7.68 -18.09 2.89
N ALA A 54 -8.23 -19.28 2.66
CA ALA A 54 -7.59 -20.31 1.87
C ALA A 54 -7.34 -19.88 0.42
N LEU A 55 -8.31 -19.19 -0.21
CA LEU A 55 -8.15 -18.61 -1.55
C LEU A 55 -6.98 -17.61 -1.59
N TYR A 56 -6.96 -16.68 -0.65
CA TYR A 56 -5.91 -15.67 -0.58
C TYR A 56 -4.54 -16.28 -0.24
N ALA A 57 -4.48 -17.29 0.63
CA ALA A 57 -3.24 -17.99 0.98
C ALA A 57 -2.65 -18.77 -0.20
N VAL A 58 -3.47 -19.37 -1.07
CA VAL A 58 -3.00 -20.10 -2.27
C VAL A 58 -2.46 -19.15 -3.34
N THR A 59 -2.97 -17.92 -3.39
CA THR A 59 -2.59 -16.89 -4.37
C THR A 59 -1.69 -15.79 -3.78
N LEU A 60 -1.14 -16.04 -2.58
CA LEU A 60 -0.35 -15.09 -1.79
C LEU A 60 1.00 -14.80 -2.42
N ALA A 61 1.45 -13.54 -2.36
CA ALA A 61 2.82 -13.19 -2.68
C ALA A 61 3.80 -13.87 -1.68
N PRO A 62 4.80 -14.62 -2.16
CA PRO A 62 5.70 -15.39 -1.30
C PRO A 62 6.72 -14.51 -0.56
N THR A 63 6.96 -13.32 -1.07
CA THR A 63 7.95 -12.37 -0.58
C THR A 63 7.40 -10.94 -0.65
N THR A 64 8.29 -9.95 -0.57
CA THR A 64 7.94 -8.53 -0.70
C THR A 64 7.49 -8.17 -2.12
N GLN A 65 6.88 -7.01 -2.27
CA GLN A 65 6.44 -6.43 -3.54
C GLN A 65 6.89 -4.97 -3.65
N PHE A 66 6.73 -4.37 -4.82
CA PHE A 66 7.02 -2.95 -5.05
C PHE A 66 6.13 -2.02 -4.20
N TRP A 67 6.40 -0.75 -4.28
CA TRP A 67 5.74 0.32 -3.53
C TRP A 67 5.89 0.11 -2.02
N ASP A 68 4.88 0.44 -1.25
CA ASP A 68 4.95 0.48 0.22
C ASP A 68 5.06 -0.92 0.88
N THR A 69 4.88 -2.01 0.13
CA THR A 69 4.92 -3.38 0.68
C THR A 69 6.22 -3.68 1.43
N SER A 70 7.34 -3.37 0.79
CA SER A 70 8.67 -3.66 1.34
C SER A 70 8.93 -2.88 2.63
N GLU A 71 8.56 -1.61 2.64
CA GLU A 71 8.66 -0.74 3.81
C GLU A 71 7.81 -1.26 4.98
N TYR A 72 6.54 -1.59 4.73
CA TYR A 72 5.66 -2.08 5.79
C TYR A 72 6.06 -3.44 6.34
N ILE A 73 6.59 -4.34 5.53
CA ILE A 73 7.13 -5.62 6.02
C ILE A 73 8.37 -5.38 6.88
N ALA A 74 9.31 -4.55 6.42
CA ALA A 74 10.53 -4.23 7.16
C ALA A 74 10.20 -3.51 8.47
N THR A 75 9.37 -2.47 8.45
CA THR A 75 8.98 -1.73 9.66
C THR A 75 8.20 -2.58 10.65
N ALA A 76 7.33 -3.49 10.21
CA ALA A 76 6.69 -4.45 11.11
C ALA A 76 7.73 -5.35 11.79
N HIS A 77 8.68 -5.89 11.02
CA HIS A 77 9.70 -6.82 11.51
C HIS A 77 10.61 -6.19 12.57
N ILE A 78 11.12 -4.98 12.33
CA ILE A 78 12.03 -4.30 13.25
C ILE A 78 11.34 -3.36 14.25
N LEU A 79 10.01 -3.27 14.26
CA LEU A 79 9.25 -2.24 14.99
C LEU A 79 9.70 -0.83 14.60
N GLY A 80 9.93 -0.58 13.31
CA GLY A 80 10.28 0.72 12.76
C GLY A 80 9.08 1.66 12.66
N ILE A 81 9.31 2.83 12.11
CA ILE A 81 8.26 3.84 11.84
C ILE A 81 8.21 4.07 10.33
N PRO A 82 7.16 3.57 9.65
CA PRO A 82 6.97 3.81 8.22
C PRO A 82 6.57 5.27 7.96
N HIS A 83 6.50 5.63 6.70
CA HIS A 83 6.15 6.98 6.26
C HIS A 83 4.91 7.55 6.98
N PRO A 84 4.85 8.88 7.20
CA PRO A 84 3.78 9.54 7.93
C PRO A 84 2.36 9.13 7.48
N PRO A 85 1.47 8.84 8.42
CA PRO A 85 1.56 9.14 9.85
C PRO A 85 2.15 8.00 10.72
N GLY A 86 2.97 7.10 10.17
CA GLY A 86 3.69 6.06 10.91
C GLY A 86 2.88 4.81 11.28
N ASN A 87 1.58 4.77 10.99
CA ASN A 87 0.65 3.63 11.09
C ASN A 87 0.89 2.66 12.28
N PRO A 88 0.95 3.16 13.55
CA PRO A 88 1.41 2.38 14.70
C PRO A 88 0.58 1.13 14.98
N LEU A 89 -0.74 1.17 14.71
CA LEU A 89 -1.60 -0.01 14.91
C LEU A 89 -1.21 -1.15 13.96
N PHE A 90 -0.92 -0.83 12.70
CA PHE A 90 -0.45 -1.83 11.74
C PHE A 90 0.85 -2.45 12.21
N VAL A 91 1.88 -1.65 12.52
CA VAL A 91 3.22 -2.12 12.90
C VAL A 91 3.15 -3.07 14.09
N VAL A 92 2.41 -2.70 15.14
CA VAL A 92 2.27 -3.52 16.36
C VAL A 92 1.51 -4.83 16.08
N LEU A 93 0.39 -4.77 15.35
CA LEU A 93 -0.41 -5.98 15.05
C LEU A 93 0.31 -6.92 14.10
N ALA A 94 0.95 -6.41 13.06
CA ALA A 94 1.70 -7.21 12.09
C ALA A 94 2.92 -7.88 12.75
N ARG A 95 3.63 -7.18 13.64
CA ARG A 95 4.72 -7.77 14.43
C ARG A 95 4.23 -8.87 15.38
N ALA A 96 3.14 -8.62 16.09
CA ALA A 96 2.56 -9.64 16.98
C ALA A 96 2.15 -10.90 16.19
N TRP A 97 1.51 -10.72 15.03
CA TRP A 97 1.15 -11.82 14.13
C TRP A 97 2.36 -12.56 13.59
N GLU A 98 3.38 -11.83 13.13
CA GLU A 98 4.64 -12.39 12.65
C GLU A 98 5.29 -13.31 13.70
N LEU A 99 5.33 -12.88 14.96
CA LEU A 99 5.87 -13.65 16.08
C LEU A 99 5.04 -14.92 16.37
N VAL A 100 3.70 -14.83 16.29
CA VAL A 100 2.81 -15.99 16.45
C VAL A 100 3.06 -17.05 15.38
N LEU A 101 3.36 -16.63 14.14
CA LEU A 101 3.65 -17.55 13.03
C LEU A 101 5.13 -17.97 12.93
N ALA A 102 6.04 -17.38 13.69
CA ALA A 102 7.48 -17.70 13.65
C ALA A 102 7.78 -19.21 13.84
N PRO A 103 7.10 -19.95 14.75
CA PRO A 103 7.38 -21.38 14.95
C PRO A 103 7.09 -22.27 13.73
N PHE A 104 6.33 -21.76 12.72
CA PHE A 104 6.02 -22.54 11.52
C PHE A 104 7.10 -22.48 10.43
N GLY A 105 8.21 -21.76 10.65
CA GLY A 105 9.33 -21.67 9.71
C GLY A 105 9.04 -20.91 8.42
N LEU A 106 7.94 -20.16 8.35
CA LEU A 106 7.61 -19.33 7.19
C LEU A 106 8.50 -18.07 7.15
N ALA A 107 8.85 -17.61 5.93
CA ALA A 107 9.56 -16.35 5.74
C ALA A 107 8.78 -15.17 6.33
N VAL A 108 9.48 -14.14 6.79
CA VAL A 108 8.87 -12.95 7.42
C VAL A 108 7.83 -12.31 6.49
N ALA A 109 8.18 -12.09 5.22
CA ALA A 109 7.25 -11.50 4.25
C ALA A 109 5.98 -12.33 4.08
N THR A 110 6.12 -13.66 3.95
CA THR A 110 4.95 -14.57 3.87
C THR A 110 4.05 -14.44 5.10
N ARG A 111 4.65 -14.34 6.31
CA ARG A 111 3.87 -14.15 7.55
C ARG A 111 3.09 -12.84 7.54
N VAL A 112 3.73 -11.73 7.11
CA VAL A 112 3.08 -10.41 7.06
C VAL A 112 2.03 -10.34 5.93
N ASN A 113 2.27 -10.96 4.78
CA ASN A 113 1.26 -11.07 3.72
C ASN A 113 0.05 -11.90 4.17
N LEU A 114 0.27 -13.00 4.92
CA LEU A 114 -0.81 -13.77 5.55
C LEU A 114 -1.62 -12.94 6.55
N PHE A 115 -1.01 -11.95 7.20
CA PHE A 115 -1.75 -11.01 8.05
C PHE A 115 -2.78 -10.21 7.24
N SER A 116 -2.40 -9.67 6.08
CA SER A 116 -3.33 -8.98 5.17
C SER A 116 -4.47 -9.90 4.71
N ALA A 117 -4.13 -11.13 4.29
CA ALA A 117 -5.11 -12.14 3.91
C ALA A 117 -6.09 -12.46 5.05
N PHE A 118 -5.60 -12.61 6.28
CA PHE A 118 -6.39 -12.90 7.47
C PHE A 118 -7.35 -11.74 7.82
N MET A 119 -6.87 -10.49 7.76
CA MET A 119 -7.70 -9.31 8.02
C MET A 119 -8.82 -9.18 6.99
N SER A 120 -8.52 -9.37 5.71
CA SER A 120 -9.51 -9.32 4.63
C SER A 120 -10.51 -10.49 4.73
N ALA A 121 -10.05 -11.69 5.02
CA ALA A 121 -10.93 -12.85 5.21
C ALA A 121 -11.89 -12.65 6.41
N GLY A 122 -11.38 -12.08 7.50
CA GLY A 122 -12.20 -11.68 8.65
C GLY A 122 -13.27 -10.66 8.29
N ALA A 123 -12.93 -9.67 7.46
CA ALA A 123 -13.89 -8.71 6.91
C ALA A 123 -15.01 -9.41 6.13
N HIS A 124 -14.67 -10.38 5.28
CA HIS A 124 -15.62 -11.14 4.49
C HIS A 124 -16.50 -12.05 5.34
N GLY A 125 -16.00 -12.58 6.45
CA GLY A 125 -16.82 -13.25 7.46
C GLY A 125 -17.89 -12.33 8.08
N LEU A 126 -17.51 -11.07 8.36
CA LEU A 126 -18.46 -10.05 8.85
C LEU A 126 -19.44 -9.59 7.77
N TRP A 127 -18.97 -9.40 6.53
CA TRP A 127 -19.84 -9.11 5.39
C TRP A 127 -20.86 -10.23 5.12
N PHE A 128 -20.49 -11.49 5.33
CA PHE A 128 -21.45 -12.59 5.29
C PHE A 128 -22.57 -12.40 6.32
N LEU A 129 -22.27 -12.00 7.55
CA LEU A 129 -23.28 -11.72 8.58
C LEU A 129 -24.16 -10.53 8.20
N VAL A 130 -23.57 -9.47 7.65
CA VAL A 130 -24.29 -8.27 7.17
C VAL A 130 -25.28 -8.66 6.05
N VAL A 131 -24.82 -9.37 5.01
CA VAL A 131 -25.70 -9.80 3.91
C VAL A 131 -26.75 -10.80 4.39
N HIS A 132 -26.37 -11.74 5.27
CA HIS A 132 -27.36 -12.66 5.88
C HIS A 132 -28.44 -11.89 6.65
N HIS A 133 -28.09 -10.80 7.36
CA HIS A 133 -29.05 -9.91 8.01
C HIS A 133 -29.99 -9.26 6.97
N ILE A 134 -29.46 -8.69 5.91
CA ILE A 134 -30.26 -8.10 4.82
C ILE A 134 -31.20 -9.13 4.21
N LEU A 135 -30.73 -10.35 3.91
CA LEU A 135 -31.52 -11.40 3.27
C LEU A 135 -32.63 -12.00 4.17
N ARG A 136 -32.67 -11.70 5.47
CA ARG A 136 -33.82 -12.03 6.34
C ARG A 136 -35.10 -11.36 5.87
N HIS A 137 -34.99 -10.19 5.26
CA HIS A 137 -36.14 -9.47 4.71
C HIS A 137 -36.58 -9.97 3.32
N PHE A 138 -35.81 -10.92 2.71
CA PHE A 138 -36.09 -11.51 1.42
C PHE A 138 -36.81 -12.84 1.58
N SER A 139 -36.33 -13.74 2.45
CA SER A 139 -36.88 -15.09 2.61
C SER A 139 -36.65 -15.61 4.03
N HIS A 140 -37.64 -16.38 4.51
CA HIS A 140 -37.54 -17.16 5.74
C HIS A 140 -36.69 -18.44 5.58
N ASP A 141 -36.43 -18.89 4.34
CA ASP A 141 -35.62 -20.07 4.09
C ASP A 141 -34.17 -19.85 4.48
N ARG A 142 -33.70 -20.63 5.45
CA ARG A 142 -32.33 -20.54 5.96
C ARG A 142 -31.31 -20.87 4.87
N ARG A 143 -31.58 -21.83 3.98
CA ARG A 143 -30.65 -22.21 2.89
C ARG A 143 -30.47 -21.08 1.91
N PHE A 144 -31.58 -20.40 1.58
CA PHE A 144 -31.54 -19.20 0.74
C PHE A 144 -30.62 -18.10 1.33
N ARG A 145 -30.81 -17.78 2.62
CA ARG A 145 -30.02 -16.75 3.28
C ARG A 145 -28.54 -17.09 3.35
N LEU A 146 -28.19 -18.33 3.69
CA LEU A 146 -26.80 -18.78 3.80
C LEU A 146 -26.12 -18.81 2.43
N ALA A 147 -26.76 -19.40 1.40
CA ALA A 147 -26.15 -19.49 0.07
C ALA A 147 -26.09 -18.14 -0.64
N GLY A 148 -27.13 -17.30 -0.50
CA GLY A 148 -27.13 -15.94 -1.04
C GLY A 148 -26.07 -15.05 -0.40
N ALA A 149 -25.88 -15.15 0.92
CA ALA A 149 -24.82 -14.42 1.60
C ALA A 149 -23.41 -14.91 1.19
N ALA A 150 -23.23 -16.23 1.02
CA ALA A 150 -21.97 -16.79 0.54
C ALA A 150 -21.65 -16.34 -0.90
N ALA A 151 -22.66 -16.32 -1.79
CA ALA A 151 -22.50 -15.83 -3.16
C ALA A 151 -22.13 -14.35 -3.19
N ALA A 152 -22.75 -13.52 -2.35
CA ALA A 152 -22.40 -12.10 -2.25
C ALA A 152 -20.96 -11.87 -1.76
N VAL A 153 -20.54 -12.64 -0.77
CA VAL A 153 -19.14 -12.59 -0.29
C VAL A 153 -18.17 -13.07 -1.37
N LEU A 154 -18.53 -14.11 -2.16
CA LEU A 154 -17.66 -14.57 -3.24
C LEU A 154 -17.42 -13.46 -4.27
N VAL A 155 -18.45 -12.74 -4.72
CA VAL A 155 -18.30 -11.61 -5.64
C VAL A 155 -17.42 -10.51 -5.03
N SER A 156 -17.68 -10.15 -3.76
CA SER A 156 -16.91 -9.12 -3.05
C SER A 156 -15.45 -9.50 -2.86
N ALA A 157 -15.17 -10.72 -2.42
CA ALA A 157 -13.83 -11.22 -2.13
C ALA A 157 -12.97 -11.41 -3.39
N THR A 158 -13.61 -11.65 -4.56
CA THR A 158 -12.91 -11.89 -5.83
C THR A 158 -12.96 -10.71 -6.79
N ALA A 159 -13.52 -9.55 -6.38
CA ALA A 159 -13.31 -8.29 -7.05
C ALA A 159 -11.79 -8.00 -7.11
N PHE A 160 -11.27 -7.61 -8.28
CA PHE A 160 -9.82 -7.58 -8.56
C PHE A 160 -9.01 -6.85 -7.49
N THR A 161 -9.31 -5.58 -7.23
CA THR A 161 -8.57 -4.78 -6.24
C THR A 161 -8.67 -5.36 -4.84
N VAL A 162 -9.84 -5.90 -4.44
CA VAL A 162 -10.02 -6.54 -3.13
C VAL A 162 -9.13 -7.76 -2.99
N TRP A 163 -9.09 -8.60 -4.00
CA TRP A 163 -8.27 -9.81 -4.01
C TRP A 163 -6.78 -9.48 -4.06
N ASN A 164 -6.37 -8.60 -4.99
CA ASN A 164 -4.98 -8.20 -5.14
C ASN A 164 -4.40 -7.59 -3.85
N GLN A 165 -5.14 -6.69 -3.20
CA GLN A 165 -4.73 -6.08 -1.92
C GLN A 165 -4.79 -7.05 -0.72
N SER A 166 -5.43 -8.21 -0.86
CA SER A 166 -5.48 -9.23 0.18
C SER A 166 -4.35 -10.25 0.07
N ASN A 167 -3.75 -10.40 -1.10
CA ASN A 167 -2.65 -11.34 -1.37
C ASN A 167 -1.27 -10.80 -1.03
N VAL A 168 -1.18 -9.52 -0.80
CA VAL A 168 0.06 -8.81 -0.52
C VAL A 168 -0.21 -7.74 0.54
N ASN A 169 0.79 -7.47 1.37
CA ASN A 169 0.70 -6.37 2.32
C ASN A 169 1.18 -5.07 1.67
N GLU A 170 0.46 -4.57 0.67
CA GLU A 170 0.86 -3.32 0.04
C GLU A 170 0.68 -2.12 0.95
N LYS A 171 -0.41 -2.11 1.73
CA LYS A 171 -0.68 -1.09 2.76
C LYS A 171 -1.67 -1.62 3.81
N VAL A 172 -2.06 -0.73 4.69
CA VAL A 172 -2.97 -0.91 5.83
C VAL A 172 -4.45 -1.11 5.46
N TYR A 173 -4.77 -1.35 4.17
CA TYR A 173 -6.15 -1.29 3.66
C TYR A 173 -7.02 -2.45 4.11
N THR A 174 -6.47 -3.65 4.26
CA THR A 174 -7.23 -4.83 4.69
C THR A 174 -7.69 -4.72 6.14
N ILE A 175 -6.91 -4.07 7.01
CA ILE A 175 -7.33 -3.74 8.39
C ILE A 175 -8.48 -2.74 8.36
N SER A 176 -8.42 -1.74 7.47
CA SER A 176 -9.50 -0.75 7.31
C SER A 176 -10.78 -1.41 6.81
N LEU A 177 -10.68 -2.37 5.87
CA LEU A 177 -11.81 -3.17 5.40
C LEU A 177 -12.44 -3.97 6.55
N LEU A 178 -11.62 -4.66 7.36
CA LEU A 178 -12.09 -5.39 8.55
C LEU A 178 -12.79 -4.45 9.53
N THR A 179 -12.19 -3.29 9.80
CA THR A 179 -12.74 -2.29 10.73
C THR A 179 -14.11 -1.79 10.26
N ILE A 180 -14.25 -1.45 8.97
CA ILE A 180 -15.53 -0.97 8.41
C ILE A 180 -16.58 -2.08 8.42
N ALA A 181 -16.21 -3.32 8.07
CA ALA A 181 -17.12 -4.47 8.13
C ALA A 181 -17.57 -4.75 9.58
N LEU A 182 -16.67 -4.66 10.56
CA LEU A 182 -16.96 -4.83 11.98
C LEU A 182 -17.89 -3.71 12.49
N LEU A 183 -17.60 -2.46 12.17
CA LEU A 183 -18.44 -1.31 12.55
C LEU A 183 -19.85 -1.43 11.94
N THR A 184 -19.95 -1.86 10.69
CA THR A 184 -21.25 -2.11 10.03
C THR A 184 -22.02 -3.22 10.75
N TRP A 185 -21.36 -4.33 11.06
CA TRP A 185 -21.98 -5.42 11.81
C TRP A 185 -22.42 -4.97 13.21
N LEU A 186 -21.58 -4.25 13.93
CA LEU A 186 -21.90 -3.71 15.26
C LEU A 186 -23.09 -2.73 15.22
N ALA A 187 -23.18 -1.89 14.18
CA ALA A 187 -24.34 -0.98 14.00
C ALA A 187 -25.65 -1.76 13.84
N PHE A 188 -25.64 -2.84 13.03
CA PHE A 188 -26.85 -3.68 12.89
C PHE A 188 -27.16 -4.44 14.19
N ARG A 189 -26.14 -4.93 14.89
CA ARG A 189 -26.34 -5.54 16.23
C ARG A 189 -26.84 -4.54 17.26
N TRP A 190 -26.40 -3.28 17.19
CA TRP A 190 -26.92 -2.22 18.05
C TRP A 190 -28.43 -2.03 17.82
N GLN A 191 -28.87 -1.90 16.57
CA GLN A 191 -30.29 -1.80 16.22
C GLN A 191 -31.10 -2.99 16.77
N GLU A 192 -30.62 -4.23 16.62
CA GLU A 192 -31.32 -5.44 17.11
C GLU A 192 -31.37 -5.52 18.66
N ASN A 193 -30.48 -4.83 19.36
CA ASN A 193 -30.38 -4.84 20.82
C ASN A 193 -31.01 -3.61 21.50
N LEU A 194 -31.63 -2.72 20.74
CA LEU A 194 -32.30 -1.54 21.31
C LEU A 194 -33.30 -1.94 22.39
N GLY A 195 -33.22 -1.26 23.54
CA GLY A 195 -34.08 -1.50 24.70
C GLY A 195 -33.79 -2.77 25.51
N LYS A 196 -32.71 -3.53 25.16
CA LYS A 196 -32.29 -4.73 25.91
C LYS A 196 -31.22 -4.44 26.98
N GLY A 197 -30.91 -3.17 27.26
CA GLY A 197 -29.98 -2.71 28.30
C GLY A 197 -28.49 -2.92 28.01
N LYS A 198 -28.11 -3.28 26.76
CA LYS A 198 -26.72 -3.47 26.31
C LYS A 198 -26.38 -2.67 25.04
N ASP A 199 -27.30 -1.91 24.55
CA ASP A 199 -27.21 -1.09 23.35
C ASP A 199 -26.15 0.00 23.48
N ASP A 200 -26.12 0.75 24.58
CA ASP A 200 -25.12 1.80 24.83
C ASP A 200 -23.66 1.27 24.80
N ASN A 201 -23.40 0.07 25.29
CA ASN A 201 -22.06 -0.54 25.28
C ASN A 201 -21.52 -0.79 23.87
N LEU A 202 -22.41 -1.09 22.91
CA LEU A 202 -21.99 -1.26 21.51
C LEU A 202 -21.55 0.07 20.88
N LEU A 203 -22.19 1.18 21.23
CA LEU A 203 -21.78 2.52 20.76
C LEU A 203 -20.42 2.91 21.35
N VAL A 204 -20.15 2.61 22.62
CA VAL A 204 -18.85 2.85 23.25
C VAL A 204 -17.76 1.98 22.57
N LEU A 205 -18.06 0.72 22.28
CA LEU A 205 -17.15 -0.16 21.56
C LEU A 205 -16.88 0.35 20.13
N MET A 206 -17.90 0.82 19.41
CA MET A 206 -17.74 1.42 18.08
C MET A 206 -16.86 2.68 18.14
N ALA A 207 -17.04 3.53 19.14
CA ALA A 207 -16.22 4.71 19.33
C ALA A 207 -14.75 4.34 19.61
N PHE A 208 -14.50 3.32 20.44
CA PHE A 208 -13.15 2.78 20.69
C PHE A 208 -12.50 2.28 19.41
N ILE A 209 -13.20 1.41 18.65
CA ILE A 209 -12.69 0.82 17.40
C ILE A 209 -12.40 1.92 16.38
N LEU A 210 -13.29 2.90 16.24
CA LEU A 210 -13.11 4.01 15.31
C LEU A 210 -11.88 4.85 15.68
N ALA A 211 -11.70 5.19 16.95
CA ALA A 211 -10.52 5.91 17.42
C ALA A 211 -9.23 5.11 17.28
N LEU A 212 -9.24 3.82 17.61
CA LEU A 212 -8.10 2.92 17.46
C LEU A 212 -7.68 2.80 15.97
N SER A 213 -8.65 2.78 15.07
CA SER A 213 -8.41 2.65 13.64
C SER A 213 -7.68 3.85 13.01
N VAL A 214 -7.69 5.02 13.67
CA VAL A 214 -6.87 6.18 13.26
C VAL A 214 -5.39 5.83 13.29
N GLY A 215 -4.95 5.02 14.25
CA GLY A 215 -3.58 4.50 14.32
C GLY A 215 -3.20 3.51 13.20
N ASN A 216 -4.18 3.07 12.39
CA ASN A 216 -3.93 2.31 11.18
C ASN A 216 -4.02 3.21 9.93
N HIS A 217 -5.20 3.74 9.65
CA HIS A 217 -5.44 4.62 8.50
C HIS A 217 -6.78 5.34 8.64
N LEU A 218 -6.86 6.60 8.21
CA LEU A 218 -8.08 7.40 8.25
C LEU A 218 -9.25 6.83 7.40
N MET A 219 -8.98 5.87 6.52
CA MET A 219 -10.01 5.22 5.69
C MET A 219 -11.16 4.64 6.52
N ALA A 220 -10.89 4.07 7.69
CA ALA A 220 -11.93 3.53 8.56
C ALA A 220 -12.92 4.59 9.05
N PHE A 221 -12.49 5.85 9.14
CA PHE A 221 -13.35 6.99 9.49
C PHE A 221 -14.42 7.28 8.44
N LEU A 222 -14.27 6.78 7.22
CA LEU A 222 -15.29 6.91 6.17
C LEU A 222 -16.60 6.18 6.51
N ALA A 223 -16.62 5.30 7.51
CA ALA A 223 -17.85 4.71 8.05
C ALA A 223 -18.62 5.68 8.96
N ALA A 224 -18.00 6.73 9.51
CA ALA A 224 -18.61 7.62 10.49
C ALA A 224 -19.89 8.33 9.99
N PRO A 225 -19.96 8.85 8.74
CA PRO A 225 -21.20 9.44 8.22
C PRO A 225 -22.36 8.44 8.15
N ALA A 226 -22.08 7.19 7.74
CA ALA A 226 -23.10 6.14 7.68
C ALA A 226 -23.59 5.75 9.08
N ILE A 227 -22.68 5.60 10.05
CA ILE A 227 -22.99 5.32 11.46
C ILE A 227 -23.83 6.45 12.05
N GLY A 228 -23.41 7.70 11.89
CA GLY A 228 -24.11 8.86 12.42
C GLY A 228 -25.53 9.00 11.88
N LEU A 229 -25.70 8.88 10.56
CA LEU A 229 -27.03 8.93 9.95
C LEU A 229 -27.91 7.75 10.37
N PHE A 230 -27.32 6.56 10.49
CA PHE A 230 -28.03 5.36 10.95
C PHE A 230 -28.57 5.52 12.37
N ILE A 231 -27.76 6.05 13.29
CA ILE A 231 -28.18 6.36 14.66
C ILE A 231 -29.35 7.36 14.66
N LEU A 232 -29.26 8.41 13.83
CA LEU A 232 -30.32 9.43 13.70
C LEU A 232 -31.65 8.84 13.21
N ILE A 233 -31.59 7.90 12.27
CA ILE A 233 -32.80 7.28 11.68
C ILE A 233 -33.40 6.24 12.62
N VAL A 234 -32.57 5.43 13.27
CA VAL A 234 -33.02 4.29 14.06
C VAL A 234 -33.44 4.69 15.48
N HIS A 235 -32.61 5.50 16.17
CA HIS A 235 -32.90 5.88 17.57
C HIS A 235 -32.26 7.22 17.94
N PRO A 236 -32.79 8.38 17.47
CA PRO A 236 -32.18 9.70 17.69
C PRO A 236 -32.08 10.10 19.17
N ARG A 237 -32.94 9.51 20.04
CA ARG A 237 -32.91 9.78 21.47
C ARG A 237 -31.60 9.46 22.16
N VAL A 238 -30.79 8.57 21.61
CA VAL A 238 -29.45 8.24 22.14
C VAL A 238 -28.53 9.46 22.19
N LEU A 239 -28.73 10.44 21.28
CA LEU A 239 -27.93 11.67 21.22
C LEU A 239 -28.18 12.62 22.41
N VAL A 240 -29.28 12.46 23.12
CA VAL A 240 -29.56 13.25 24.35
C VAL A 240 -29.18 12.47 25.63
N ASN A 241 -28.67 11.25 25.50
CA ASN A 241 -28.17 10.46 26.62
C ASN A 241 -26.76 10.94 27.05
N TRP A 242 -26.73 12.05 27.85
CA TRP A 242 -25.46 12.64 28.28
C TRP A 242 -24.55 11.71 29.09
N LYS A 243 -25.11 10.64 29.71
CA LYS A 243 -24.33 9.65 30.48
C LYS A 243 -23.42 8.80 29.58
N LEU A 244 -23.70 8.72 28.29
CA LEU A 244 -22.92 7.97 27.30
C LEU A 244 -21.62 8.69 26.90
N TYR A 245 -21.65 10.03 26.87
CA TYR A 245 -20.53 10.82 26.37
C TYR A 245 -19.20 10.64 27.12
N PRO A 246 -19.17 10.63 28.48
CA PRO A 246 -17.92 10.34 29.19
C PRO A 246 -17.31 8.98 28.83
N ALA A 247 -18.14 7.95 28.67
CA ALA A 247 -17.66 6.61 28.26
C ALA A 247 -17.12 6.62 26.83
N ILE A 248 -17.76 7.32 25.89
CA ILE A 248 -17.27 7.51 24.51
C ILE A 248 -15.93 8.25 24.50
N VAL A 249 -15.80 9.33 25.29
CA VAL A 249 -14.54 10.09 25.36
C VAL A 249 -13.42 9.23 25.92
N VAL A 250 -13.64 8.50 27.02
CA VAL A 250 -12.62 7.60 27.60
C VAL A 250 -12.24 6.49 26.62
N ALA A 251 -13.21 5.88 25.94
CA ALA A 251 -12.97 4.87 24.91
C ALA A 251 -12.20 5.44 23.72
N GLY A 252 -12.54 6.65 23.27
CA GLY A 252 -11.82 7.37 22.22
C GLY A 252 -10.37 7.64 22.58
N LEU A 253 -10.12 8.18 23.78
CA LEU A 253 -8.76 8.42 24.28
C LEU A 253 -7.96 7.12 24.41
N ALA A 254 -8.58 6.05 24.89
CA ALA A 254 -7.96 4.73 24.94
C ALA A 254 -7.61 4.20 23.54
N GLY A 255 -8.47 4.40 22.53
CA GLY A 255 -8.17 4.02 21.14
C GLY A 255 -7.02 4.84 20.57
N LEU A 256 -7.01 6.16 20.77
CA LEU A 256 -5.97 7.05 20.27
C LEU A 256 -4.60 6.83 20.93
N SER A 257 -4.56 6.23 22.14
CA SER A 257 -3.30 6.02 22.87
C SER A 257 -2.29 5.14 22.13
N ILE A 258 -2.69 4.38 21.13
CA ILE A 258 -1.78 3.61 20.25
C ILE A 258 -0.72 4.50 19.60
N HIS A 259 -1.01 5.79 19.34
CA HIS A 259 -0.07 6.73 18.78
C HIS A 259 1.13 7.06 19.70
N LEU A 260 1.07 6.72 21.00
CA LEU A 260 2.22 6.83 21.89
C LEU A 260 3.38 5.92 21.47
N PHE A 261 3.10 4.87 20.66
CA PHE A 261 4.14 4.06 20.03
C PHE A 261 5.15 4.91 19.26
N LEU A 262 4.70 5.93 18.52
CA LEU A 262 5.55 6.75 17.66
C LEU A 262 6.68 7.46 18.42
N PRO A 263 6.43 8.34 19.41
CA PRO A 263 7.51 9.02 20.12
C PRO A 263 8.33 8.07 21.02
N ILE A 264 7.74 6.99 21.53
CA ILE A 264 8.48 5.98 22.30
C ILE A 264 9.49 5.28 21.39
N ARG A 265 9.07 4.86 20.19
CA ARG A 265 9.93 4.13 19.27
C ARG A 265 10.95 5.04 18.59
N ALA A 266 10.57 6.26 18.17
CA ALA A 266 11.49 7.27 17.63
C ALA A 266 12.63 7.58 18.61
N GLY A 267 12.34 7.70 19.90
CA GLY A 267 13.35 7.92 20.94
C GLY A 267 14.35 6.77 21.10
N LEU A 268 14.09 5.59 20.52
CA LEU A 268 15.01 4.47 20.44
C LEU A 268 15.82 4.41 19.14
N SER A 269 15.66 5.37 18.25
CA SER A 269 16.37 5.49 16.96
C SER A 269 16.30 4.20 16.13
N PRO A 270 15.11 3.74 15.68
CA PRO A 270 15.01 2.56 14.83
C PRO A 270 15.66 2.83 13.47
N VAL A 271 16.11 1.76 12.78
CA VAL A 271 16.79 1.88 11.47
C VAL A 271 15.91 2.53 10.42
N ILE A 272 14.61 2.21 10.41
CA ILE A 272 13.60 2.92 9.61
C ILE A 272 12.78 3.79 10.57
N ASN A 273 12.97 5.11 10.49
CA ASN A 273 12.37 6.10 11.40
C ASN A 273 11.94 7.34 10.59
N GLU A 274 10.89 7.17 9.78
CA GLU A 274 10.47 8.26 8.89
C GLU A 274 9.81 9.41 9.65
N ALA A 275 10.17 10.61 9.24
CA ALA A 275 9.80 11.89 9.88
C ALA A 275 10.22 12.04 11.34
N ASP A 276 10.97 11.10 11.91
CA ASP A 276 11.50 11.12 13.28
C ASP A 276 10.52 11.73 14.32
N PRO A 277 9.35 11.10 14.58
CA PRO A 277 8.29 11.69 15.41
C PRO A 277 8.64 11.72 16.90
N THR A 278 9.80 12.25 17.23
CA THR A 278 10.28 12.40 18.61
C THR A 278 9.46 13.42 19.39
N CYS A 279 9.32 13.18 20.69
CA CYS A 279 8.66 14.07 21.62
C CYS A 279 9.25 13.93 23.03
N LEU A 280 9.76 15.00 23.57
CA LEU A 280 10.27 15.04 24.94
C LEU A 280 9.12 15.32 25.91
N GLY A 281 8.70 14.29 26.65
CA GLY A 281 7.69 14.39 27.68
C GLY A 281 6.28 13.93 27.28
N VAL A 282 5.65 13.20 28.20
CA VAL A 282 4.32 12.59 27.99
C VAL A 282 3.23 13.63 27.76
N GLY A 283 3.32 14.81 28.40
CA GLY A 283 2.33 15.89 28.24
C GLY A 283 2.24 16.42 26.82
N GLY A 284 3.40 16.75 26.21
CA GLY A 284 3.48 17.21 24.82
C GLY A 284 3.01 16.14 23.83
N ALA A 285 3.37 14.87 24.07
CA ALA A 285 2.91 13.76 23.24
C ALA A 285 1.39 13.60 23.26
N LEU A 286 0.79 13.63 24.45
CA LEU A 286 -0.67 13.57 24.58
C LEU A 286 -1.35 14.79 23.94
N GLU A 287 -0.78 15.98 24.06
CA GLU A 287 -1.31 17.18 23.42
C GLU A 287 -1.29 17.07 21.90
N SER A 288 -0.15 16.60 21.31
CA SER A 288 -0.07 16.35 19.86
C SER A 288 -1.10 15.32 19.39
N ILE A 289 -1.28 14.23 20.10
CA ILE A 289 -2.21 13.16 19.74
C ILE A 289 -3.67 13.65 19.86
N MET A 290 -4.04 14.29 20.99
CA MET A 290 -5.42 14.75 21.21
C MET A 290 -5.84 15.89 20.26
N THR A 291 -4.89 16.74 19.85
CA THR A 291 -5.17 17.84 18.92
C THR A 291 -4.95 17.43 17.47
N TYR A 292 -4.51 16.20 17.23
CA TYR A 292 -4.11 15.69 15.92
C TYR A 292 -3.08 16.61 15.26
N GLY A 293 -2.02 16.92 15.99
CA GLY A 293 -0.89 17.70 15.51
C GLY A 293 -1.07 19.21 15.43
N LYS A 294 -2.12 19.77 16.02
CA LYS A 294 -2.30 21.24 16.07
C LYS A 294 -1.54 21.93 17.20
N ALA A 295 -1.10 21.17 18.19
CA ALA A 295 -0.29 21.65 19.33
C ALA A 295 0.55 20.47 19.86
N GLY A 296 1.49 20.76 20.75
CA GLY A 296 2.37 19.77 21.38
C GLY A 296 3.77 19.75 20.77
N CYS A 297 4.38 18.56 20.62
CA CYS A 297 5.73 18.42 20.06
C CYS A 297 5.73 18.59 18.54
N ALA A 298 6.61 19.42 17.99
CA ALA A 298 6.66 19.74 16.57
C ALA A 298 6.83 18.48 15.69
N ALA A 299 7.89 17.68 15.90
CA ALA A 299 8.18 16.51 15.05
C ALA A 299 7.04 15.47 15.04
N LEU A 300 6.47 15.17 16.22
CA LEU A 300 5.30 14.28 16.29
C LEU A 300 4.08 14.88 15.59
N SER A 301 3.86 16.18 15.73
CA SER A 301 2.72 16.89 15.11
C SER A 301 2.86 16.93 13.59
N GLU A 302 4.04 17.17 13.05
CA GLU A 302 4.36 17.14 11.62
C GLU A 302 4.13 15.75 11.03
N SER A 303 4.55 14.69 11.72
CA SER A 303 4.30 13.30 11.32
C SER A 303 2.80 12.99 11.30
N LEU A 304 2.06 13.30 12.38
CA LEU A 304 0.61 13.05 12.45
C LEU A 304 -0.18 13.80 11.37
N THR A 305 0.21 15.04 11.05
CA THR A 305 -0.43 15.86 10.01
C THR A 305 0.05 15.55 8.61
N ARG A 306 1.06 14.70 8.45
CA ARG A 306 1.71 14.36 7.15
C ARG A 306 2.26 15.61 6.45
N GLN A 307 2.90 16.49 7.17
CA GLN A 307 3.35 17.79 6.66
C GLN A 307 4.35 17.65 5.51
N GLN A 308 5.21 16.62 5.52
CA GLN A 308 6.17 16.37 4.44
C GLN A 308 5.50 16.02 3.09
N TYR A 309 4.24 15.60 3.09
CA TYR A 309 3.47 15.39 1.87
C TYR A 309 2.52 16.57 1.70
N ASP A 310 2.84 17.49 0.83
CA ASP A 310 2.01 18.67 0.55
C ASP A 310 0.63 18.22 0.05
N LYS A 311 -0.31 18.10 1.01
CA LYS A 311 -1.64 17.62 0.70
C LYS A 311 -2.37 18.66 -0.14
N PRO A 312 -2.79 18.34 -1.38
CA PRO A 312 -3.49 19.30 -2.19
C PRO A 312 -4.79 19.77 -1.52
N PRO A 313 -5.11 21.05 -1.59
CA PRO A 313 -6.38 21.57 -1.10
C PRO A 313 -7.54 20.96 -1.90
N LEU A 314 -8.75 21.02 -1.35
CA LEU A 314 -9.95 20.55 -2.08
C LEU A 314 -10.23 21.38 -3.34
N VAL A 315 -9.84 22.65 -3.32
CA VAL A 315 -9.95 23.59 -4.41
C VAL A 315 -8.70 24.47 -4.41
N PRO A 316 -8.04 24.70 -5.57
CA PRO A 316 -8.39 24.22 -6.91
C PRO A 316 -8.21 22.70 -7.10
N ARG A 317 -8.91 22.15 -8.12
CA ARG A 317 -8.76 20.72 -8.48
C ARG A 317 -7.45 20.51 -9.23
N GLN A 318 -6.75 19.40 -8.93
CA GLN A 318 -5.53 19.00 -9.64
C GLN A 318 -5.79 18.48 -11.05
N ALA A 319 -6.96 17.87 -11.28
CA ALA A 319 -7.48 17.50 -12.58
C ALA A 319 -8.98 17.82 -12.65
N PRO A 320 -9.58 17.97 -13.84
CA PRO A 320 -11.02 18.16 -13.97
C PRO A 320 -11.81 17.03 -13.26
N LEU A 321 -12.84 17.40 -12.52
CA LEU A 321 -13.65 16.43 -11.78
C LEU A 321 -14.22 15.29 -12.66
N PRO A 322 -14.68 15.55 -13.92
CA PRO A 322 -15.08 14.47 -14.83
C PRO A 322 -13.96 13.45 -15.07
N SER A 323 -12.71 13.88 -15.23
CA SER A 323 -11.56 12.97 -15.42
C SER A 323 -11.29 12.13 -14.17
N GLN A 324 -11.43 12.70 -12.98
CA GLN A 324 -11.30 11.96 -11.70
C GLN A 324 -12.44 10.93 -11.54
N ILE A 325 -13.65 11.26 -11.96
CA ILE A 325 -14.80 10.34 -11.99
C ILE A 325 -14.56 9.22 -13.02
N LEU A 326 -14.06 9.54 -14.20
CA LEU A 326 -13.73 8.55 -15.23
C LEU A 326 -12.64 7.57 -14.74
N ASN A 327 -11.65 8.07 -14.00
CA ASN A 327 -10.63 7.23 -13.39
C ASN A 327 -11.22 6.23 -12.36
N TYR A 328 -12.19 6.67 -11.53
CA TYR A 328 -12.93 5.74 -10.68
C TYR A 328 -13.67 4.66 -11.49
N PHE A 329 -14.32 5.01 -12.61
CA PHE A 329 -15.01 4.04 -13.46
C PHE A 329 -14.05 3.10 -14.20
N GLN A 330 -12.84 3.54 -14.54
CA GLN A 330 -11.78 2.67 -15.04
C GLN A 330 -11.43 1.60 -13.99
N TYR A 331 -11.21 2.00 -12.74
CA TYR A 331 -10.93 1.07 -11.65
C TYR A 331 -12.12 0.16 -11.35
N PHE A 332 -13.35 0.64 -11.49
CA PHE A 332 -14.56 -0.16 -11.36
C PHE A 332 -14.67 -1.23 -12.47
N ASP A 333 -14.28 -0.90 -13.69
CA ASP A 333 -14.24 -1.86 -14.81
C ASP A 333 -13.27 -3.02 -14.55
N TRP A 334 -12.14 -2.76 -13.88
CA TRP A 334 -11.17 -3.79 -13.57
C TRP A 334 -11.68 -4.85 -12.60
N GLN A 335 -12.69 -4.54 -11.80
CA GLN A 335 -13.11 -5.43 -10.70
C GLN A 335 -13.67 -6.77 -11.15
N TRP A 336 -14.21 -6.86 -12.36
CA TRP A 336 -15.06 -7.99 -12.73
C TRP A 336 -14.43 -8.99 -13.69
N ALA A 337 -13.44 -8.56 -14.48
CA ALA A 337 -12.81 -9.43 -15.49
C ALA A 337 -11.40 -8.95 -15.90
N ARG A 338 -10.54 -8.63 -14.96
CA ARG A 338 -9.20 -8.07 -15.23
C ARG A 338 -8.33 -8.96 -16.12
N SER A 339 -8.42 -10.29 -15.95
CA SER A 339 -7.62 -11.26 -16.70
C SER A 339 -8.13 -11.54 -18.11
N VAL A 340 -9.35 -11.10 -18.46
CA VAL A 340 -9.90 -11.32 -19.81
C VAL A 340 -9.22 -10.42 -20.82
N GLN A 341 -8.92 -9.19 -20.43
CA GLN A 341 -8.17 -8.24 -21.24
C GLN A 341 -7.36 -7.33 -20.30
N GLY A 342 -6.07 -7.59 -20.21
CA GLY A 342 -5.16 -6.96 -19.26
C GLY A 342 -4.82 -5.49 -19.54
N THR A 343 -5.50 -4.80 -20.47
CA THR A 343 -5.20 -3.41 -20.82
C THR A 343 -5.64 -2.44 -19.73
N THR A 344 -5.01 -1.27 -19.68
CA THR A 344 -5.33 -0.17 -18.76
C THR A 344 -6.40 0.78 -19.29
N THR A 345 -6.93 0.53 -20.49
CA THR A 345 -7.98 1.38 -21.10
C THR A 345 -9.23 1.44 -20.23
N LEU A 346 -9.95 2.56 -20.30
CA LEU A 346 -11.12 2.86 -19.47
C LEU A 346 -12.18 1.77 -19.56
N LEU A 347 -12.58 1.41 -20.78
CA LEU A 347 -13.52 0.33 -21.05
C LEU A 347 -12.90 -0.55 -22.13
N ALA A 348 -12.34 -1.67 -21.75
CA ALA A 348 -11.80 -2.62 -22.70
C ALA A 348 -12.92 -3.50 -23.27
N ASP A 349 -12.99 -3.64 -24.57
CA ASP A 349 -14.12 -4.24 -25.29
C ASP A 349 -14.57 -5.60 -24.73
N LEU A 350 -13.62 -6.49 -24.40
CA LEU A 350 -13.92 -7.80 -23.88
C LEU A 350 -14.36 -7.81 -22.40
N ARG A 351 -14.07 -6.74 -21.64
CA ARG A 351 -14.53 -6.59 -20.24
C ARG A 351 -15.88 -5.93 -20.12
N VAL A 352 -16.29 -5.11 -21.08
CA VAL A 352 -17.57 -4.37 -21.06
C VAL A 352 -18.78 -5.22 -20.70
N PRO A 353 -18.98 -6.43 -21.26
CA PRO A 353 -20.12 -7.27 -20.89
C PRO A 353 -20.16 -7.64 -19.40
N PHE A 354 -19.01 -7.93 -18.79
CA PHE A 354 -18.91 -8.27 -17.37
C PHE A 354 -19.18 -7.03 -16.51
N THR A 355 -18.63 -5.89 -16.86
CA THR A 355 -18.88 -4.61 -16.18
C THR A 355 -20.36 -4.24 -16.23
N MET A 356 -21.03 -4.37 -17.37
CA MET A 356 -22.47 -4.14 -17.50
C MET A 356 -23.28 -5.14 -16.66
N LEU A 357 -22.89 -6.43 -16.65
CA LEU A 357 -23.54 -7.47 -15.85
C LEU A 357 -23.48 -7.12 -14.37
N PHE A 358 -22.27 -6.87 -13.82
CA PHE A 358 -22.12 -6.60 -12.39
C PHE A 358 -22.64 -5.21 -11.99
N THR A 359 -22.69 -4.26 -12.92
CA THR A 359 -23.38 -2.99 -12.71
C THR A 359 -24.89 -3.23 -12.59
N GLY A 360 -25.48 -3.96 -13.51
CA GLY A 360 -26.91 -4.29 -13.47
C GLY A 360 -27.32 -5.09 -12.24
N LEU A 361 -26.52 -6.10 -11.87
CA LEU A 361 -26.74 -6.90 -10.67
C LEU A 361 -26.64 -6.06 -9.40
N GLY A 362 -25.63 -5.16 -9.30
CA GLY A 362 -25.45 -4.26 -8.16
C GLY A 362 -26.60 -3.27 -8.01
N VAL A 363 -27.04 -2.64 -9.10
CA VAL A 363 -28.20 -1.74 -9.10
C VAL A 363 -29.47 -2.50 -8.69
N TRP A 364 -29.71 -3.67 -9.27
CA TRP A 364 -30.88 -4.51 -8.92
C TRP A 364 -30.86 -4.90 -7.46
N GLY A 365 -29.70 -5.35 -6.94
CA GLY A 365 -29.53 -5.69 -5.53
C GLY A 365 -29.78 -4.51 -4.59
N ALA A 366 -29.27 -3.33 -4.91
CA ALA A 366 -29.48 -2.10 -4.16
C ALA A 366 -30.98 -1.69 -4.13
N VAL A 367 -31.67 -1.78 -5.28
CA VAL A 367 -33.11 -1.48 -5.38
C VAL A 367 -33.93 -2.47 -4.55
N GLU A 368 -33.66 -3.77 -4.65
CA GLU A 368 -34.37 -4.79 -3.86
C GLU A 368 -34.07 -4.64 -2.35
N HIS A 369 -32.82 -4.30 -1.98
CA HIS A 369 -32.48 -3.99 -0.60
C HIS A 369 -33.27 -2.79 -0.08
N SER A 370 -33.32 -1.69 -0.85
CA SER A 370 -34.05 -0.47 -0.46
C SER A 370 -35.53 -0.66 -0.24
N ARG A 371 -36.14 -1.58 -0.99
CA ARG A 371 -37.55 -1.91 -0.89
C ARG A 371 -37.90 -2.74 0.33
N ARG A 372 -36.95 -3.55 0.82
CA ARG A 372 -37.21 -4.58 1.84
C ARG A 372 -36.68 -4.20 3.22
N ASP A 373 -35.55 -3.51 3.31
CA ASP A 373 -34.95 -3.02 4.55
C ASP A 373 -34.34 -1.63 4.36
N ARG A 374 -35.17 -0.63 4.52
CA ARG A 374 -34.78 0.76 4.27
C ARG A 374 -33.72 1.31 5.22
N PRO A 375 -33.71 1.01 6.55
CA PRO A 375 -32.68 1.52 7.45
C PRO A 375 -31.29 0.99 7.10
N SER A 376 -31.11 -0.32 6.93
CA SER A 376 -29.81 -0.90 6.57
C SER A 376 -29.37 -0.50 5.16
N PHE A 377 -30.32 -0.35 4.21
CA PHE A 377 -30.02 0.19 2.89
C PHE A 377 -29.42 1.60 2.97
N ILE A 378 -30.02 2.50 3.76
CA ILE A 378 -29.50 3.87 3.90
C ILE A 378 -28.08 3.84 4.48
N TYR A 379 -27.81 3.00 5.48
CA TYR A 379 -26.47 2.81 6.02
C TYR A 379 -25.47 2.41 4.93
N VAL A 380 -25.74 1.32 4.20
CA VAL A 380 -24.84 0.79 3.16
C VAL A 380 -24.70 1.76 2.00
N PHE A 381 -25.78 2.49 1.63
CA PHE A 381 -25.76 3.47 0.56
C PHE A 381 -24.90 4.70 0.92
N VAL A 382 -25.05 5.22 2.13
CA VAL A 382 -24.20 6.35 2.61
C VAL A 382 -22.75 5.90 2.72
N LEU A 383 -22.49 4.69 3.23
CA LEU A 383 -21.14 4.14 3.26
C LEU A 383 -20.56 4.08 1.84
N PHE A 384 -21.30 3.49 0.87
CA PHE A 384 -20.86 3.40 -0.51
C PHE A 384 -20.57 4.78 -1.13
N LEU A 385 -21.47 5.75 -0.96
CA LEU A 385 -21.27 7.12 -1.45
C LEU A 385 -20.03 7.76 -0.82
N THR A 386 -19.79 7.54 0.46
CA THR A 386 -18.64 8.12 1.16
C THR A 386 -17.32 7.53 0.64
N VAL A 387 -17.26 6.20 0.46
CA VAL A 387 -16.02 5.50 0.01
C VAL A 387 -15.83 5.49 -1.51
N SER A 388 -16.76 6.05 -2.28
CA SER A 388 -16.67 6.22 -3.73
C SER A 388 -16.65 7.70 -4.13
N ALA A 389 -17.80 8.31 -4.38
CA ALA A 389 -17.91 9.70 -4.83
C ALA A 389 -17.31 10.70 -3.81
N GLY A 390 -17.60 10.51 -2.51
CA GLY A 390 -17.04 11.35 -1.44
C GLY A 390 -15.51 11.27 -1.41
N LEU A 391 -14.98 10.07 -1.52
CA LEU A 391 -13.54 9.84 -1.52
C LEU A 391 -12.87 10.38 -2.79
N THR A 392 -13.46 10.19 -3.98
CA THR A 392 -12.98 10.79 -5.24
C THR A 392 -12.89 12.30 -5.13
N TYR A 393 -13.91 12.94 -4.55
CA TYR A 393 -13.88 14.39 -4.33
C TYR A 393 -12.82 14.80 -3.32
N TYR A 394 -12.69 14.08 -2.20
CA TYR A 394 -11.76 14.40 -1.11
C TYR A 394 -10.28 14.25 -1.51
N LEU A 395 -9.92 13.18 -2.26
CA LEU A 395 -8.53 12.88 -2.62
C LEU A 395 -7.96 13.89 -3.62
N ASN A 396 -8.81 14.52 -4.44
CA ASN A 396 -8.38 15.51 -5.42
C ASN A 396 -7.17 15.08 -6.25
N PHE A 397 -7.19 13.84 -6.80
CA PHE A 397 -6.11 13.30 -7.59
C PHE A 397 -5.82 14.11 -8.86
N LYS A 398 -4.60 14.01 -9.35
CA LYS A 398 -4.19 14.35 -10.71
C LYS A 398 -4.94 13.47 -11.73
N TYR A 399 -4.59 13.54 -13.01
CA TYR A 399 -5.05 12.53 -13.96
C TYR A 399 -4.58 11.14 -13.50
N GLY A 400 -5.42 10.11 -13.65
CA GLY A 400 -5.02 8.73 -13.36
C GLY A 400 -3.82 8.32 -14.20
N TYR A 401 -2.95 7.46 -13.67
CA TYR A 401 -1.71 7.05 -14.32
C TYR A 401 -1.90 6.64 -15.79
N SER A 402 -2.90 5.83 -16.08
CA SER A 402 -3.21 5.33 -17.42
C SER A 402 -4.39 6.06 -18.11
N ILE A 403 -4.87 7.18 -17.56
CA ILE A 403 -5.88 8.00 -18.23
C ILE A 403 -5.19 8.93 -19.24
N PRO A 404 -5.58 8.95 -20.52
CA PRO A 404 -5.01 9.87 -21.50
C PRO A 404 -5.18 11.33 -21.07
N ASP A 405 -4.08 12.08 -21.08
CA ASP A 405 -4.10 13.53 -20.88
C ASP A 405 -4.12 14.23 -22.24
N PRO A 406 -5.08 15.13 -22.50
CA PRO A 406 -5.13 15.91 -23.73
C PRO A 406 -3.89 16.76 -23.98
N LEU A 407 -3.16 17.14 -22.95
CA LEU A 407 -1.96 17.99 -23.02
C LEU A 407 -0.66 17.19 -23.06
N GLN A 408 -0.70 15.86 -22.94
CA GLN A 408 0.45 14.96 -22.90
C GLN A 408 1.51 15.39 -21.86
N ASN A 409 1.06 15.93 -20.73
CA ASN A 409 1.92 16.39 -19.65
C ASN A 409 2.03 15.30 -18.56
N LEU A 410 3.15 14.60 -18.52
CA LEU A 410 3.39 13.53 -17.53
C LEU A 410 3.31 14.04 -16.08
N ASP A 411 3.70 15.28 -15.81
CA ASP A 411 3.65 15.87 -14.46
C ASP A 411 2.22 16.10 -13.95
N ALA A 412 1.24 16.10 -14.87
CA ALA A 412 -0.17 16.20 -14.53
C ALA A 412 -0.79 14.88 -14.11
N HIS A 413 -0.08 13.76 -14.25
CA HIS A 413 -0.54 12.42 -13.91
C HIS A 413 -0.13 11.99 -12.50
N GLU A 414 -0.89 11.04 -11.94
CA GLU A 414 -0.46 10.27 -10.78
C GLU A 414 0.72 9.38 -11.18
N VAL A 415 1.63 9.13 -10.22
CA VAL A 415 2.84 8.31 -10.44
C VAL A 415 2.52 6.79 -10.51
N ARG A 416 1.32 6.39 -10.07
CA ARG A 416 0.83 5.01 -10.08
C ARG A 416 -0.69 4.97 -10.06
N GLU A 417 -1.25 3.78 -10.31
CA GLU A 417 -2.67 3.56 -10.17
C GLU A 417 -3.11 3.68 -8.70
N ARG A 418 -4.31 4.22 -8.47
CA ARG A 418 -4.84 4.54 -7.13
C ARG A 418 -6.11 3.76 -6.80
N ASP A 419 -6.37 2.64 -7.44
CA ASP A 419 -7.55 1.81 -7.27
C ASP A 419 -7.73 1.29 -5.83
N TYR A 420 -6.64 1.04 -5.13
CA TYR A 420 -6.61 0.54 -3.74
C TYR A 420 -7.32 1.47 -2.73
N PHE A 421 -7.39 2.77 -2.97
CA PHE A 421 -8.19 3.67 -2.13
C PHE A 421 -9.68 3.34 -2.17
N PHE A 422 -10.17 2.77 -3.25
CA PHE A 422 -11.57 2.43 -3.46
C PHE A 422 -11.94 0.98 -3.12
N LEU A 423 -11.02 0.24 -2.50
CA LEU A 423 -11.19 -1.18 -2.13
C LEU A 423 -12.52 -1.45 -1.40
N VAL A 424 -12.89 -0.60 -0.43
CA VAL A 424 -14.16 -0.74 0.32
C VAL A 424 -15.37 -0.50 -0.59
N SER A 425 -15.29 0.45 -1.51
CA SER A 425 -16.34 0.73 -2.50
C SER A 425 -16.63 -0.49 -3.37
N PHE A 426 -15.57 -1.12 -3.90
CA PHE A 426 -15.68 -2.30 -4.74
C PHE A 426 -16.19 -3.52 -3.96
N SER A 427 -15.72 -3.70 -2.72
CA SER A 427 -16.23 -4.73 -1.82
C SER A 427 -17.74 -4.58 -1.59
N VAL A 428 -18.22 -3.38 -1.21
CA VAL A 428 -19.64 -3.10 -0.97
C VAL A 428 -20.49 -3.28 -2.24
N TRP A 429 -19.98 -2.83 -3.40
CA TRP A 429 -20.68 -3.06 -4.66
C TRP A 429 -20.81 -4.56 -4.98
N GLY A 430 -19.75 -5.33 -4.76
CA GLY A 430 -19.76 -6.80 -4.90
C GLY A 430 -20.82 -7.45 -4.02
N LEU A 431 -21.02 -6.96 -2.77
CA LEU A 431 -22.09 -7.42 -1.91
C LEU A 431 -23.48 -7.13 -2.52
N TRP A 432 -23.71 -5.93 -3.07
CA TRP A 432 -24.98 -5.61 -3.74
C TRP A 432 -25.19 -6.43 -5.01
N ALA A 433 -24.15 -6.68 -5.80
CA ALA A 433 -24.26 -7.57 -6.96
C ALA A 433 -24.67 -8.98 -6.54
N GLY A 434 -24.11 -9.49 -5.44
CA GLY A 434 -24.53 -10.78 -4.88
C GLY A 434 -25.95 -10.78 -4.31
N VAL A 435 -26.40 -9.70 -3.68
CA VAL A 435 -27.80 -9.52 -3.28
C VAL A 435 -28.70 -9.51 -4.51
N GLY A 436 -28.27 -8.91 -5.63
CA GLY A 436 -28.97 -8.94 -6.91
C GLY A 436 -29.10 -10.36 -7.46
N ILE A 437 -28.01 -11.16 -7.42
CA ILE A 437 -28.05 -12.58 -7.78
C ILE A 437 -29.06 -13.35 -6.90
N ALA A 438 -29.05 -13.10 -5.57
CA ALA A 438 -30.00 -13.73 -4.65
C ALA A 438 -31.44 -13.31 -4.94
N ALA A 439 -31.70 -12.05 -5.28
CA ALA A 439 -33.03 -11.57 -5.66
C ALA A 439 -33.54 -12.24 -6.95
N ILE A 440 -32.68 -12.41 -7.97
CA ILE A 440 -33.01 -13.16 -9.19
C ILE A 440 -33.25 -14.63 -8.85
N TRP A 441 -32.45 -15.24 -7.97
CA TRP A 441 -32.66 -16.62 -7.51
C TRP A 441 -34.01 -16.79 -6.85
N GLU A 442 -34.40 -15.86 -5.98
CA GLU A 442 -35.72 -15.85 -5.33
C GLU A 442 -36.86 -15.75 -6.39
N TRP A 443 -36.74 -14.79 -7.31
CA TRP A 443 -37.72 -14.56 -8.36
C TRP A 443 -37.90 -15.81 -9.24
N LEU A 444 -36.80 -16.44 -9.70
CA LEU A 444 -36.84 -17.67 -10.48
C LEU A 444 -37.47 -18.83 -9.70
N SER A 445 -37.21 -18.94 -8.41
CA SER A 445 -37.73 -20.01 -7.56
C SER A 445 -39.22 -19.91 -7.27
N ARG A 446 -39.76 -18.69 -7.22
CA ARG A 446 -41.21 -18.42 -7.03
C ARG A 446 -42.00 -18.46 -8.33
N GLY A 447 -41.34 -18.31 -9.47
CA GLY A 447 -41.93 -18.23 -10.78
C GLY A 447 -41.58 -19.42 -11.68
N PRO A 448 -40.77 -19.23 -12.74
CA PRO A 448 -40.63 -20.20 -13.84
C PRO A 448 -40.07 -21.58 -13.43
N LEU A 449 -39.23 -21.64 -12.39
CA LEU A 449 -38.54 -22.87 -11.99
C LEU A 449 -39.15 -23.57 -10.78
N GLY A 450 -40.07 -22.92 -10.05
CA GLY A 450 -40.94 -23.49 -9.03
C GLY A 450 -40.27 -23.92 -7.70
N ASN A 451 -38.94 -23.90 -7.58
CA ASN A 451 -38.24 -24.14 -6.32
C ASN A 451 -36.80 -23.62 -6.31
N LEU A 452 -36.24 -23.45 -5.10
CA LEU A 452 -34.88 -22.93 -4.89
C LEU A 452 -33.80 -23.82 -5.52
N THR A 453 -33.93 -25.14 -5.46
CA THR A 453 -32.89 -26.04 -5.97
C THR A 453 -32.79 -25.97 -7.50
N ARG A 454 -33.88 -25.90 -8.24
CA ARG A 454 -33.87 -25.76 -9.70
C ARG A 454 -33.35 -24.40 -10.14
N ALA A 455 -33.57 -23.36 -9.33
CA ALA A 455 -33.11 -22.00 -9.61
C ALA A 455 -31.66 -21.75 -9.14
N SER A 456 -31.05 -22.64 -8.34
CA SER A 456 -29.71 -22.43 -7.77
C SER A 456 -28.57 -22.26 -8.77
N PRO A 457 -28.60 -22.77 -10.03
CA PRO A 457 -27.50 -22.51 -10.98
C PRO A 457 -27.21 -21.03 -11.22
N ILE A 458 -28.16 -20.11 -10.97
CA ILE A 458 -27.91 -18.64 -11.06
C ILE A 458 -26.82 -18.17 -10.11
N LEU A 459 -26.60 -18.88 -9.00
CA LEU A 459 -25.53 -18.58 -8.04
C LEU A 459 -24.13 -18.74 -8.65
N LEU A 460 -23.97 -19.48 -9.76
CA LEU A 460 -22.69 -19.61 -10.48
C LEU A 460 -22.20 -18.28 -11.06
N LEU A 461 -23.10 -17.32 -11.27
CA LEU A 461 -22.68 -15.95 -11.66
C LEU A 461 -21.73 -15.33 -10.64
N ALA A 462 -21.82 -15.69 -9.37
CA ALA A 462 -20.92 -15.21 -8.33
C ALA A 462 -19.45 -15.69 -8.51
N ALA A 463 -19.23 -16.77 -9.26
CA ALA A 463 -17.91 -17.32 -9.53
C ALA A 463 -17.21 -16.67 -10.75
N ILE A 464 -17.89 -15.79 -11.49
CA ILE A 464 -17.30 -15.13 -12.66
C ILE A 464 -16.06 -14.35 -12.29
N PRO A 465 -16.06 -13.41 -11.30
CA PRO A 465 -14.85 -12.66 -10.96
C PRO A 465 -13.72 -13.55 -10.46
N LEU A 466 -14.01 -14.67 -9.80
CA LEU A 466 -13.00 -15.65 -9.40
C LEU A 466 -12.24 -16.20 -10.62
N ALA A 467 -12.95 -16.55 -11.69
CA ALA A 467 -12.34 -17.09 -12.90
C ALA A 467 -11.64 -16.02 -13.74
N THR A 468 -12.29 -14.86 -13.87
CA THR A 468 -11.86 -13.78 -14.79
C THR A 468 -10.85 -12.80 -14.19
N ASN A 469 -10.51 -12.92 -12.90
CA ASN A 469 -9.45 -12.15 -12.25
C ASN A 469 -8.24 -13.00 -11.84
N TRP A 470 -8.29 -14.33 -12.02
CA TRP A 470 -7.31 -15.27 -11.45
C TRP A 470 -5.85 -14.94 -11.80
N SER A 471 -5.53 -14.76 -13.09
CA SER A 471 -4.14 -14.58 -13.51
C SER A 471 -3.53 -13.28 -13.03
N TRP A 472 -4.32 -12.20 -12.97
CA TRP A 472 -3.87 -10.90 -12.48
C TRP A 472 -3.87 -10.78 -10.96
N ALA A 473 -4.73 -11.51 -10.26
CA ALA A 473 -4.79 -11.50 -8.80
C ALA A 473 -3.84 -12.52 -8.15
N ASN A 474 -3.38 -13.54 -8.88
CA ASN A 474 -2.45 -14.54 -8.36
C ASN A 474 -1.02 -14.00 -8.30
N ARG A 475 -0.46 -13.93 -7.10
CA ARG A 475 0.90 -13.47 -6.81
C ARG A 475 1.82 -14.59 -6.31
N ALA A 476 1.40 -15.86 -6.39
CA ALA A 476 2.11 -16.99 -5.77
C ALA A 476 3.56 -17.20 -6.29
N TYR A 477 3.89 -16.61 -7.42
CA TYR A 477 5.21 -16.75 -8.04
C TYR A 477 5.97 -15.42 -8.16
N ASP A 478 5.44 -14.34 -7.58
CA ASP A 478 5.99 -13.00 -7.76
C ASP A 478 7.14 -12.71 -6.79
N TYR A 479 8.38 -12.82 -7.29
CA TYR A 479 9.62 -12.47 -6.60
C TYR A 479 10.26 -11.19 -7.14
N ALA A 480 9.64 -10.50 -8.10
CA ALA A 480 10.27 -9.43 -8.87
C ALA A 480 10.88 -8.32 -8.01
N ALA A 481 10.14 -7.81 -7.03
CA ALA A 481 10.63 -6.71 -6.17
C ALA A 481 11.80 -7.15 -5.26
N ARG A 482 11.74 -8.36 -4.72
CA ARG A 482 12.84 -8.90 -3.88
C ARG A 482 14.10 -9.10 -4.70
N ASP A 483 13.97 -9.70 -5.89
CA ASP A 483 15.12 -9.97 -6.75
C ASP A 483 15.72 -8.67 -7.28
N TRP A 484 14.90 -7.67 -7.62
CA TRP A 484 15.36 -6.33 -7.95
C TRP A 484 16.18 -5.70 -6.82
N GLY A 485 15.67 -5.72 -5.58
CA GLY A 485 16.37 -5.16 -4.41
C GLY A 485 17.71 -5.87 -4.14
N TYR A 486 17.73 -7.21 -4.24
CA TYR A 486 18.95 -7.99 -4.11
C TYR A 486 19.97 -7.65 -5.20
N ASN A 487 19.54 -7.69 -6.47
CA ASN A 487 20.43 -7.46 -7.61
C ASN A 487 21.05 -6.05 -7.59
N LEU A 488 20.25 -5.05 -7.20
CA LEU A 488 20.75 -3.67 -7.04
C LEU A 488 21.76 -3.55 -5.89
N LEU A 489 21.49 -4.15 -4.72
CA LEU A 489 22.45 -4.16 -3.59
C LEU A 489 23.75 -4.91 -3.94
N MET A 490 23.63 -6.01 -4.71
CA MET A 490 24.81 -6.78 -5.15
C MET A 490 25.63 -6.07 -6.24
N SER A 491 25.11 -5.01 -6.85
CA SER A 491 25.87 -4.14 -7.77
C SER A 491 26.77 -3.13 -7.04
N VAL A 492 26.69 -3.05 -5.70
CA VAL A 492 27.39 -2.05 -4.88
C VAL A 492 28.51 -2.71 -4.09
N GLU A 493 29.74 -2.18 -4.15
CA GLU A 493 30.86 -2.67 -3.34
C GLU A 493 30.61 -2.51 -1.82
N PRO A 494 31.35 -3.30 -1.01
CA PRO A 494 31.21 -3.22 0.45
C PRO A 494 31.37 -1.81 1.02
N TYR A 495 30.52 -1.47 1.98
CA TYR A 495 30.42 -0.16 2.61
C TYR A 495 30.04 0.99 1.67
N GLY A 496 29.68 0.72 0.43
CA GLY A 496 29.28 1.75 -0.53
C GLY A 496 28.08 2.56 -0.05
N VAL A 497 28.03 3.83 -0.46
CA VAL A 497 26.84 4.66 -0.37
C VAL A 497 26.11 4.61 -1.70
N LEU A 498 24.80 4.30 -1.68
CA LEU A 498 23.97 4.15 -2.87
C LEU A 498 22.85 5.18 -2.86
N PHE A 499 22.92 6.16 -3.77
CA PHE A 499 21.85 7.13 -3.97
C PHE A 499 20.70 6.48 -4.76
N THR A 500 19.51 6.44 -4.16
CA THR A 500 18.26 5.97 -4.75
C THR A 500 17.30 7.13 -4.98
N ASN A 501 16.28 6.92 -5.83
CA ASN A 501 15.38 7.99 -6.23
C ASN A 501 14.03 7.96 -5.51
N GLY A 502 13.38 6.79 -5.44
CA GLY A 502 12.01 6.68 -4.92
C GLY A 502 11.71 5.33 -4.26
N ASP A 503 10.42 5.05 -4.07
CA ASP A 503 9.93 3.92 -3.29
C ASP A 503 10.43 2.57 -3.84
N ASN A 504 10.42 2.41 -5.18
CA ASN A 504 10.68 1.11 -5.83
C ASN A 504 12.16 0.73 -5.95
N ASP A 505 13.07 1.67 -5.77
CA ASP A 505 14.51 1.43 -5.71
C ASP A 505 15.11 1.63 -4.30
N THR A 506 14.25 1.94 -3.31
CA THR A 506 14.62 2.10 -1.90
C THR A 506 14.01 1.02 -1.02
N PHE A 507 12.69 0.89 -1.02
CA PHE A 507 11.99 0.01 -0.07
C PHE A 507 12.32 -1.48 -0.25
N PRO A 508 12.47 -2.04 -1.47
CA PRO A 508 12.98 -3.39 -1.65
C PRO A 508 14.38 -3.60 -1.07
N LEU A 509 15.24 -2.58 -1.10
CA LEU A 509 16.57 -2.66 -0.50
C LEU A 509 16.47 -2.74 1.03
N TRP A 510 15.66 -1.86 1.65
CA TRP A 510 15.41 -1.94 3.09
C TRP A 510 14.84 -3.28 3.53
N TYR A 511 13.97 -3.90 2.71
CA TYR A 511 13.48 -5.24 2.98
C TYR A 511 14.62 -6.28 2.96
N VAL A 512 15.45 -6.28 1.93
CA VAL A 512 16.58 -7.21 1.80
C VAL A 512 17.58 -7.00 2.95
N GLN A 513 17.85 -5.75 3.32
CA GLN A 513 18.75 -5.42 4.43
C GLN A 513 18.18 -5.78 5.79
N GLU A 514 16.98 -5.33 6.12
CA GLU A 514 16.47 -5.40 7.50
C GLU A 514 15.68 -6.67 7.82
N VAL A 515 15.16 -7.36 6.79
CA VAL A 515 14.42 -8.61 6.95
C VAL A 515 15.27 -9.84 6.64
N GLU A 516 16.04 -9.79 5.55
CA GLU A 516 16.89 -10.91 5.14
C GLU A 516 18.33 -10.80 5.67
N GLY A 517 18.74 -9.64 6.17
CA GLY A 517 20.07 -9.40 6.74
C GLY A 517 21.20 -9.29 5.71
N ILE A 518 20.86 -9.11 4.43
CA ILE A 518 21.79 -9.10 3.30
C ILE A 518 22.25 -7.66 3.00
N ARG A 519 23.59 -7.47 2.84
CA ARG A 519 24.21 -6.20 2.46
C ARG A 519 23.80 -5.01 3.34
N ARG A 520 23.69 -5.22 4.66
CA ARG A 520 23.41 -4.18 5.63
C ARG A 520 24.56 -3.17 5.78
N ASP A 521 25.73 -3.46 5.23
CA ASP A 521 26.90 -2.60 5.12
C ASP A 521 26.71 -1.42 4.17
N VAL A 522 25.85 -1.58 3.13
CA VAL A 522 25.55 -0.55 2.14
C VAL A 522 24.63 0.51 2.75
N THR A 523 25.04 1.78 2.65
CA THR A 523 24.19 2.90 3.08
C THR A 523 23.29 3.34 1.93
N VAL A 524 22.01 3.01 2.00
CA VAL A 524 20.99 3.44 1.03
C VAL A 524 20.57 4.88 1.34
N ILE A 525 20.73 5.78 0.36
CA ILE A 525 20.46 7.22 0.49
C ILE A 525 19.30 7.60 -0.42
N VAL A 526 18.15 7.92 0.19
CA VAL A 526 16.96 8.40 -0.52
C VAL A 526 17.12 9.87 -0.86
N THR A 527 17.30 10.21 -2.12
CA THR A 527 17.59 11.60 -2.54
C THR A 527 16.50 12.58 -2.14
N SER A 528 15.23 12.20 -2.27
CA SER A 528 14.11 13.05 -1.89
C SER A 528 14.06 13.35 -0.38
N TYR A 529 14.49 12.41 0.47
CA TYR A 529 14.49 12.59 1.93
C TYR A 529 15.63 13.50 2.40
N LEU A 530 16.68 13.69 1.61
CA LEU A 530 17.73 14.67 1.89
C LEU A 530 17.21 16.12 1.92
N ASN A 531 15.99 16.39 1.49
CA ASN A 531 15.33 17.67 1.72
C ASN A 531 14.85 17.87 3.18
N THR A 532 15.06 16.88 4.05
CA THR A 532 14.59 16.91 5.43
C THR A 532 15.75 16.74 6.42
N PRO A 533 15.88 17.62 7.43
CA PRO A 533 16.96 17.56 8.42
C PRO A 533 17.00 16.26 9.23
N TRP A 534 15.83 15.67 9.52
CA TRP A 534 15.75 14.44 10.30
C TRP A 534 16.46 13.26 9.61
N TYR A 535 16.34 13.16 8.29
CA TYR A 535 16.97 12.08 7.52
C TYR A 535 18.50 12.21 7.49
N THR A 536 19.00 13.43 7.33
CA THR A 536 20.44 13.71 7.37
C THR A 536 21.05 13.33 8.73
N ARG A 537 20.35 13.61 9.85
CA ARG A 537 20.76 13.15 11.20
C ARG A 537 20.76 11.62 11.31
N GLN A 538 19.80 10.96 10.72
CA GLN A 538 19.73 9.49 10.70
C GLN A 538 20.91 8.88 9.94
N LEU A 539 21.23 9.39 8.74
CA LEU A 539 22.41 8.96 7.95
C LEU A 539 23.73 9.17 8.70
N ARG A 540 23.88 10.26 9.44
CA ARG A 540 25.05 10.48 10.31
C ARG A 540 25.23 9.33 11.29
N GLY A 541 24.17 8.91 11.98
CA GLY A 541 24.19 7.78 12.91
C GLY A 541 24.50 6.43 12.23
N LEU A 542 23.91 6.18 11.06
CA LEU A 542 24.09 4.94 10.31
C LEU A 542 25.52 4.72 9.81
N THR A 543 26.25 5.78 9.54
CA THR A 543 27.59 5.73 8.92
C THR A 543 28.73 5.98 9.90
N SER A 544 28.42 6.33 11.14
CA SER A 544 29.46 6.55 12.18
C SER A 544 30.13 5.24 12.57
N PRO A 545 31.47 5.19 12.66
CA PRO A 545 32.18 4.00 13.09
C PRO A 545 31.75 3.52 14.48
N CYS A 546 31.71 2.21 14.68
CA CYS A 546 31.37 1.64 15.98
C CYS A 546 32.41 1.98 17.05
N PRO A 547 32.02 2.45 18.24
CA PRO A 547 32.92 2.58 19.38
C PRO A 547 33.53 1.24 19.79
N THR A 548 34.70 1.27 20.41
CA THR A 548 35.37 0.05 20.85
C THR A 548 34.49 -0.77 21.79
N GLY A 549 34.28 -2.05 21.45
CA GLY A 549 33.48 -2.99 22.25
C GLY A 549 31.97 -2.92 22.03
N ILE A 550 31.50 -2.12 21.08
CA ILE A 550 30.10 -2.03 20.67
C ILE A 550 29.97 -2.61 19.27
N SER A 551 28.92 -3.40 19.02
CA SER A 551 28.57 -3.92 17.72
C SER A 551 27.25 -3.34 17.24
N ALA A 552 27.15 -3.08 15.93
CA ALA A 552 25.89 -2.71 15.32
C ALA A 552 24.82 -3.83 15.42
N ASP A 553 25.25 -5.06 15.68
CA ASP A 553 24.35 -6.23 15.87
C ASP A 553 23.85 -6.39 17.30
N ASP A 554 24.30 -5.59 18.29
CA ASP A 554 23.84 -5.64 19.68
C ASP A 554 22.33 -5.38 19.77
N ASP A 555 21.79 -4.53 18.89
CA ASP A 555 20.35 -4.40 18.62
C ASP A 555 20.12 -4.15 17.13
N PRO A 556 19.77 -5.19 16.35
CA PRO A 556 19.59 -5.06 14.90
C PRO A 556 18.41 -4.18 14.50
N THR A 557 17.55 -3.78 15.43
CA THR A 557 16.39 -2.92 15.16
C THR A 557 16.67 -1.44 15.36
N ARG A 558 17.89 -1.07 15.79
CA ARG A 558 18.27 0.31 16.11
C ARG A 558 19.52 0.75 15.36
N ILE A 559 19.64 2.04 15.16
CA ILE A 559 20.89 2.67 14.70
C ILE A 559 21.82 2.75 15.89
N ILE A 560 22.93 2.01 15.83
CA ILE A 560 24.00 2.05 16.81
C ILE A 560 25.26 2.64 16.18
N CYS A 561 25.68 2.09 15.04
CA CYS A 561 26.85 2.48 14.28
C CYS A 561 26.86 1.78 12.91
N GLN A 562 27.89 2.03 12.09
CA GLN A 562 28.06 1.41 10.78
C GLN A 562 28.09 -0.11 10.88
N ARG A 563 27.24 -0.78 10.10
CA ARG A 563 27.19 -2.24 10.03
C ARG A 563 28.37 -2.82 9.27
N GLU A 564 28.75 -4.05 9.63
CA GLU A 564 29.89 -4.74 8.99
C GLU A 564 29.44 -5.48 7.73
N TYR A 565 30.31 -5.44 6.71
CA TYR A 565 30.13 -6.26 5.53
C TYR A 565 30.18 -7.76 5.89
N ARG A 566 29.27 -8.53 5.32
CA ARG A 566 29.23 -10.00 5.41
C ARG A 566 28.76 -10.56 4.07
N SER A 567 29.34 -11.71 3.69
CA SER A 567 28.83 -12.53 2.59
C SER A 567 27.37 -12.95 2.88
N ASP A 568 26.58 -13.12 1.84
CA ASP A 568 25.23 -13.69 1.96
C ASP A 568 25.24 -15.25 2.04
N GLY A 569 26.42 -15.86 2.06
CA GLY A 569 26.61 -17.30 2.06
C GLY A 569 26.65 -17.95 0.67
N HIS A 570 26.40 -17.19 -0.39
CA HIS A 570 26.51 -17.63 -1.80
C HIS A 570 27.51 -16.79 -2.58
N THR A 571 27.52 -15.50 -2.36
CA THR A 571 28.38 -14.52 -3.05
C THR A 571 29.25 -13.78 -2.06
N VAL A 572 30.43 -13.36 -2.50
CA VAL A 572 31.37 -12.57 -1.70
C VAL A 572 32.15 -11.59 -2.55
N TYR A 573 32.19 -10.31 -2.12
CA TYR A 573 33.16 -9.37 -2.63
C TYR A 573 34.53 -9.70 -2.06
N THR A 574 35.57 -9.83 -2.92
CA THR A 574 36.89 -10.25 -2.46
C THR A 574 37.99 -9.81 -3.42
N ALA A 575 39.17 -9.51 -2.85
CA ALA A 575 40.42 -9.35 -3.62
C ALA A 575 41.13 -10.69 -3.92
N ASP A 576 40.60 -11.82 -3.37
CA ASP A 576 41.11 -13.17 -3.65
C ASP A 576 39.97 -14.07 -4.17
N PRO A 577 39.68 -14.01 -5.47
CA PRO A 577 38.63 -14.81 -6.10
C PRO A 577 38.85 -16.30 -6.05
N GLU A 578 40.14 -16.75 -6.03
CA GLU A 578 40.48 -18.20 -6.01
C GLU A 578 40.13 -18.79 -4.63
N ALA A 579 40.47 -18.10 -3.55
CA ALA A 579 40.13 -18.55 -2.22
C ALA A 579 38.59 -18.64 -2.04
N ALA A 580 37.84 -17.65 -2.52
CA ALA A 580 36.37 -17.68 -2.45
C ALA A 580 35.77 -18.86 -3.22
N ARG A 581 36.27 -19.17 -4.44
CA ARG A 581 35.83 -20.33 -5.21
C ARG A 581 36.16 -21.65 -4.49
N ALA A 582 37.30 -21.73 -3.81
CA ALA A 582 37.66 -22.91 -3.03
C ALA A 582 36.70 -23.15 -1.85
N GLU A 583 36.11 -22.12 -1.33
CA GLU A 583 35.05 -22.17 -0.30
C GLU A 583 33.64 -22.41 -0.86
N GLY A 584 33.50 -22.48 -2.19
CA GLY A 584 32.22 -22.68 -2.88
C GLY A 584 31.37 -21.43 -3.04
N LEU A 585 31.97 -20.24 -2.85
CA LEU A 585 31.32 -18.95 -3.04
C LEU A 585 31.53 -18.39 -4.45
N ILE A 586 30.61 -17.58 -4.92
CA ILE A 586 30.74 -16.82 -6.16
C ILE A 586 31.50 -15.53 -5.83
N PRO A 587 32.75 -15.35 -6.32
CA PRO A 587 33.49 -14.12 -6.05
C PRO A 587 33.03 -12.96 -6.95
N ILE A 588 32.88 -11.79 -6.35
CA ILE A 588 32.82 -10.53 -7.07
C ILE A 588 34.15 -9.82 -6.82
N PRO A 589 35.03 -9.71 -7.81
CA PRO A 589 36.38 -9.19 -7.63
C PRO A 589 36.35 -7.70 -7.21
N VAL A 590 37.26 -7.30 -6.33
CA VAL A 590 37.61 -5.92 -6.01
C VAL A 590 39.10 -5.74 -6.13
N ASP A 591 39.54 -4.56 -6.59
CA ASP A 591 40.95 -4.28 -6.84
C ASP A 591 41.79 -4.19 -5.56
N GLU A 592 41.16 -3.72 -4.47
CA GLU A 592 41.80 -3.59 -3.18
C GLU A 592 41.09 -4.40 -2.09
N PRO A 593 41.81 -4.82 -1.03
CA PRO A 593 41.22 -5.44 0.13
C PRO A 593 40.15 -4.54 0.76
N ILE A 594 38.99 -5.12 1.08
CA ILE A 594 37.87 -4.43 1.69
C ILE A 594 38.29 -3.83 3.03
N ARG A 595 38.14 -2.51 3.17
CA ARG A 595 38.46 -1.78 4.39
C ARG A 595 37.19 -1.24 5.03
N LYS A 596 37.09 -1.39 6.36
CA LYS A 596 36.01 -0.77 7.10
C LYS A 596 36.18 0.74 7.13
N PRO A 597 35.15 1.54 6.88
CA PRO A 597 35.22 2.99 6.97
C PRO A 597 35.68 3.47 8.35
N VAL A 598 36.51 4.53 8.36
CA VAL A 598 37.11 5.06 9.60
C VAL A 598 36.44 6.32 10.09
N ARG A 599 35.55 6.92 9.29
CA ARG A 599 34.81 8.14 9.61
C ARG A 599 33.34 8.05 9.21
N GLY A 600 32.46 8.79 9.87
CA GLY A 600 31.09 9.00 9.39
C GLY A 600 31.04 10.02 8.27
N ILE A 601 30.10 9.83 7.32
CA ILE A 601 29.99 10.73 6.15
C ILE A 601 29.43 12.12 6.47
N LEU A 602 28.94 12.34 7.67
CA LEU A 602 28.36 13.62 8.11
C LEU A 602 28.90 14.09 9.47
N ASP A 603 30.00 13.51 9.94
CA ASP A 603 30.57 13.83 11.25
C ASP A 603 30.96 15.31 11.39
N GLY A 604 31.26 16.00 10.27
CA GLY A 604 31.57 17.43 10.24
C GLY A 604 30.37 18.37 10.31
N LEU A 605 29.15 17.89 10.28
CA LEU A 605 27.93 18.71 10.30
C LEU A 605 27.21 18.58 11.66
N ASP A 606 27.15 19.70 12.39
CA ASP A 606 26.35 19.78 13.60
C ASP A 606 24.83 19.96 13.26
N ASP A 607 23.97 19.79 14.27
CA ASP A 607 22.52 19.88 14.07
C ASP A 607 22.06 21.26 13.60
N ALA A 608 22.76 22.33 14.00
CA ALA A 608 22.43 23.70 13.59
C ALA A 608 22.75 23.92 12.10
N THR A 609 23.86 23.39 11.62
CA THR A 609 24.25 23.43 10.20
C THR A 609 23.28 22.58 9.35
N ILE A 610 22.87 21.39 9.84
CA ILE A 610 21.89 20.54 9.17
C ILE A 610 20.55 21.29 9.03
N GLU A 611 20.06 21.93 10.09
CA GLU A 611 18.82 22.72 10.03
C GLU A 611 18.95 23.92 9.07
N GLN A 612 20.10 24.63 9.08
CA GLN A 612 20.32 25.74 8.18
C GLN A 612 20.30 25.31 6.71
N ILE A 613 20.99 24.22 6.35
CA ILE A 613 21.00 23.69 4.98
C ILE A 613 19.61 23.21 4.60
N GLY A 614 18.94 22.47 5.49
CA GLY A 614 17.61 21.88 5.25
C GLY A 614 16.50 22.89 4.98
N THR A 615 16.70 24.17 5.35
CA THR A 615 15.74 25.26 5.14
C THR A 615 16.18 26.28 4.09
N SER A 616 17.32 26.04 3.40
CA SER A 616 17.91 26.97 2.46
C SER A 616 18.02 26.40 1.04
N TYR A 617 18.08 27.29 0.07
CA TYR A 617 18.46 26.93 -1.30
C TYR A 617 19.55 27.93 -1.78
N PHE A 618 20.39 27.43 -2.69
CA PHE A 618 21.47 28.22 -3.27
C PHE A 618 21.29 28.33 -4.77
N ARG A 619 21.24 29.55 -5.32
CA ARG A 619 21.19 29.79 -6.75
C ARG A 619 22.57 29.95 -7.31
N VAL A 620 22.91 29.17 -8.33
CA VAL A 620 24.17 29.27 -9.08
C VAL A 620 23.98 30.28 -10.18
N GLU A 621 24.52 31.52 -10.05
CA GLU A 621 24.33 32.59 -11.04
C GLU A 621 25.05 32.25 -12.35
N GLU A 622 26.32 31.86 -12.25
CA GLU A 622 27.17 31.45 -13.38
C GLU A 622 27.61 29.98 -13.17
N GLY A 623 27.85 29.24 -14.28
CA GLY A 623 28.30 27.86 -14.22
C GLY A 623 29.53 27.73 -13.31
N ARG A 624 29.43 26.78 -12.36
CA ARG A 624 30.42 26.59 -11.30
C ARG A 624 30.82 25.15 -11.14
N SER A 625 32.12 24.91 -10.94
CA SER A 625 32.65 23.61 -10.57
C SER A 625 32.94 23.55 -9.07
N PHE A 626 32.50 22.50 -8.42
CA PHE A 626 32.74 22.18 -7.01
C PHE A 626 33.73 21.04 -6.91
N GLN A 627 34.88 21.26 -6.33
CA GLN A 627 35.88 20.23 -6.08
C GLN A 627 35.41 19.37 -4.89
N LEU A 628 35.11 18.10 -5.10
CA LEU A 628 34.65 17.19 -4.07
C LEU A 628 35.76 16.29 -3.52
N GLY A 629 36.79 16.04 -4.31
CA GLY A 629 37.97 15.24 -3.96
C GLY A 629 39.17 15.66 -4.82
N PRO A 630 40.31 14.95 -4.74
CA PRO A 630 41.51 15.30 -5.53
C PRO A 630 41.27 15.34 -7.03
N THR A 631 40.44 14.42 -7.52
CA THR A 631 40.15 14.18 -8.95
C THR A 631 38.66 14.32 -9.30
N VAL A 632 37.79 14.42 -8.31
CA VAL A 632 36.34 14.46 -8.52
C VAL A 632 35.81 15.88 -8.47
N THR A 633 35.12 16.29 -9.53
CA THR A 633 34.59 17.65 -9.70
C THR A 633 33.16 17.62 -10.16
N ALA A 634 32.27 18.24 -9.42
CA ALA A 634 30.86 18.40 -9.81
C ALA A 634 30.69 19.70 -10.61
N SER A 635 30.12 19.63 -11.81
CA SER A 635 29.95 20.81 -12.68
C SER A 635 28.47 21.18 -12.77
N ILE A 636 28.12 22.31 -12.15
CA ILE A 636 26.73 22.79 -12.08
C ILE A 636 26.57 23.97 -13.05
N ALA A 637 25.55 23.88 -13.90
CA ALA A 637 25.23 24.90 -14.89
C ALA A 637 24.77 26.23 -14.25
N GLY A 638 25.04 27.35 -14.88
CA GLY A 638 24.52 28.65 -14.46
C GLY A 638 23.00 28.71 -14.57
N GLY A 639 22.34 29.37 -13.63
CA GLY A 639 20.88 29.41 -13.51
C GLY A 639 20.26 28.27 -12.68
N SER A 640 21.02 27.20 -12.35
CA SER A 640 20.56 26.08 -11.51
C SER A 640 20.27 26.53 -10.08
N VAL A 641 19.33 25.84 -9.43
CA VAL A 641 19.02 26.00 -8.00
C VAL A 641 19.41 24.73 -7.26
N LEU A 642 20.32 24.86 -6.31
CA LEU A 642 20.70 23.77 -5.41
C LEU A 642 19.78 23.77 -4.19
N TYR A 643 18.83 22.85 -4.18
CA TYR A 643 17.96 22.57 -3.04
C TYR A 643 18.74 21.86 -1.92
N PRO A 644 18.16 21.68 -0.71
CA PRO A 644 18.84 21.00 0.39
C PRO A 644 19.44 19.66 -0.01
N TRP A 645 18.72 18.84 -0.77
CA TRP A 645 19.18 17.52 -1.18
C TRP A 645 20.45 17.56 -2.04
N HIS A 646 20.62 18.54 -2.93
CA HIS A 646 21.84 18.72 -3.72
C HIS A 646 23.03 19.07 -2.80
N GLN A 647 22.82 19.99 -1.84
CA GLN A 647 23.84 20.43 -0.94
C GLN A 647 24.32 19.30 -0.02
N PHE A 648 23.38 18.54 0.54
CA PHE A 648 23.72 17.36 1.35
C PHE A 648 24.36 16.25 0.51
N ALA A 649 23.86 15.97 -0.70
CA ALA A 649 24.43 14.94 -1.57
C ALA A 649 25.87 15.27 -1.96
N LEU A 650 26.18 16.51 -2.35
CA LEU A 650 27.57 16.94 -2.63
C LEU A 650 28.47 16.81 -1.38
N SER A 651 27.95 17.12 -0.20
CA SER A 651 28.70 16.95 1.06
C SER A 651 28.94 15.47 1.37
N LEU A 652 27.93 14.60 1.15
CA LEU A 652 28.04 13.16 1.32
C LEU A 652 29.05 12.54 0.35
N VAL A 653 29.01 12.92 -0.93
CA VAL A 653 29.99 12.47 -1.93
C VAL A 653 31.39 12.88 -1.52
N SER A 654 31.60 14.18 -1.18
CA SER A 654 32.91 14.68 -0.78
C SER A 654 33.48 14.00 0.46
N ALA A 655 32.61 13.67 1.44
CA ALA A 655 33.03 12.97 2.65
C ALA A 655 33.31 11.48 2.42
N SER A 656 32.74 10.87 1.37
CA SER A 656 32.91 9.46 1.05
C SER A 656 34.18 9.17 0.26
N ILE A 657 34.63 10.10 -0.59
CA ILE A 657 35.83 9.94 -1.44
C ILE A 657 37.06 9.54 -0.61
N GLY A 658 37.72 8.46 -1.02
CA GLY A 658 38.91 7.89 -0.37
C GLY A 658 38.62 7.11 0.92
N ASP A 659 37.35 6.94 1.33
CA ASP A 659 36.93 6.18 2.52
C ASP A 659 35.94 5.05 2.17
N ARG A 660 35.03 5.30 1.25
CA ARG A 660 34.04 4.33 0.78
C ARG A 660 33.54 4.66 -0.63
N PRO A 661 33.18 3.64 -1.43
CA PRO A 661 32.72 3.87 -2.80
C PRO A 661 31.35 4.55 -2.85
N VAL A 662 31.15 5.37 -3.88
CA VAL A 662 29.90 6.11 -4.12
C VAL A 662 29.21 5.55 -5.35
N TYR A 663 27.94 5.25 -5.22
CA TYR A 663 27.08 4.69 -6.26
C TYR A 663 25.76 5.47 -6.42
N PHE A 664 25.25 5.44 -7.64
CA PHE A 664 23.93 5.97 -8.00
C PHE A 664 23.12 4.83 -8.65
N ALA A 665 21.88 4.63 -8.21
CA ALA A 665 21.00 3.65 -8.85
C ALA A 665 20.69 4.06 -10.29
N THR A 666 20.64 3.10 -11.21
CA THR A 666 20.31 3.37 -12.61
C THR A 666 18.88 3.89 -12.82
N SER A 667 18.01 3.74 -11.82
CA SER A 667 16.65 4.28 -11.76
C SER A 667 16.56 5.77 -11.49
N GLY A 668 17.68 6.42 -11.10
CA GLY A 668 17.71 7.81 -10.67
C GLY A 668 18.49 8.74 -11.60
N SER A 669 18.24 10.06 -11.48
CA SER A 669 18.92 11.13 -12.20
C SER A 669 19.99 11.85 -11.36
N ALA A 670 20.20 11.43 -10.12
CA ALA A 670 21.00 12.17 -9.14
C ALA A 670 22.44 12.50 -9.62
N ALA A 671 23.14 11.55 -10.26
CA ALA A 671 24.48 11.79 -10.80
C ALA A 671 24.50 12.95 -11.82
N GLY A 672 23.46 13.01 -12.68
CA GLY A 672 23.30 14.09 -13.67
C GLY A 672 23.00 15.44 -13.04
N GLU A 673 22.07 15.46 -12.09
CA GLU A 673 21.65 16.68 -11.39
C GLU A 673 22.77 17.26 -10.50
N LEU A 674 23.64 16.39 -9.98
CA LEU A 674 24.84 16.77 -9.23
C LEU A 674 26.03 17.15 -10.13
N GLY A 675 25.90 17.06 -11.46
CA GLY A 675 26.98 17.42 -12.41
C GLY A 675 28.14 16.42 -12.44
N LEU A 676 27.86 15.13 -12.17
CA LEU A 676 28.84 14.04 -12.06
C LEU A 676 28.78 13.05 -13.24
N SER A 677 27.91 13.26 -14.24
CA SER A 677 27.68 12.32 -15.36
C SER A 677 28.94 11.92 -16.14
N GLY A 678 29.96 12.77 -16.17
CA GLY A 678 31.22 12.51 -16.86
C GLY A 678 32.20 11.64 -16.07
N GLN A 679 31.89 11.27 -14.83
CA GLN A 679 32.77 10.57 -13.90
C GLN A 679 32.15 9.29 -13.33
N ILE A 680 31.12 8.76 -13.99
CA ILE A 680 30.45 7.54 -13.54
C ILE A 680 30.69 6.39 -14.51
N VAL A 681 30.82 5.18 -13.96
CA VAL A 681 31.00 3.92 -14.66
C VAL A 681 29.85 3.00 -14.30
N ARG A 682 29.21 2.38 -15.28
CA ARG A 682 28.18 1.40 -15.03
C ARG A 682 28.76 0.07 -14.54
N GLU A 683 28.25 -0.40 -13.42
CA GLU A 683 28.50 -1.73 -12.86
C GLU A 683 27.14 -2.40 -12.55
N GLY A 684 26.68 -3.29 -13.41
CA GLY A 684 25.35 -3.91 -13.27
C GLY A 684 24.19 -2.92 -13.28
N LEU A 685 23.45 -2.83 -12.16
CA LEU A 685 22.29 -1.96 -11.99
C LEU A 685 22.62 -0.61 -11.28
N ALA A 686 23.92 -0.31 -11.10
CA ALA A 686 24.35 0.94 -10.46
C ALA A 686 25.45 1.63 -11.28
N PHE A 687 25.63 2.93 -11.03
CA PHE A 687 26.75 3.71 -11.54
C PHE A 687 27.70 4.01 -10.40
N LYS A 688 28.94 3.55 -10.51
CA LYS A 688 30.05 3.88 -9.59
C LYS A 688 30.65 5.23 -9.95
N LEU A 689 30.85 6.09 -8.98
CA LEU A 689 31.66 7.32 -9.15
C LEU A 689 33.12 6.92 -9.21
N SER A 690 33.79 7.25 -10.32
CA SER A 690 35.25 7.04 -10.47
C SER A 690 36.03 8.09 -9.69
N GLU A 691 36.92 7.63 -8.82
CA GLU A 691 37.89 8.49 -8.12
C GLU A 691 39.16 8.73 -8.95
N THR A 692 39.28 8.08 -10.10
CA THR A 692 40.35 8.28 -11.08
C THR A 692 39.81 9.02 -12.31
N PRO A 693 40.60 9.87 -12.98
CA PRO A 693 40.16 10.45 -14.24
C PRO A 693 39.81 9.37 -15.26
N LEU A 694 38.61 9.46 -15.84
CA LEU A 694 38.20 8.55 -16.93
C LEU A 694 38.88 9.00 -18.23
N PRO A 695 39.39 8.08 -19.06
CA PRO A 695 40.13 8.39 -20.27
C PRO A 695 39.23 9.08 -21.32
N ASP A 696 39.81 10.06 -22.04
CA ASP A 696 39.12 10.68 -23.19
C ASP A 696 39.09 9.79 -24.43
N SER A 697 39.70 8.60 -24.40
CA SER A 697 39.74 7.61 -25.48
C SER A 697 39.84 6.18 -24.97
N THR A 698 39.53 5.21 -25.81
CA THR A 698 39.46 3.76 -25.64
C THR A 698 40.75 3.04 -25.12
N GLU A 699 41.68 3.73 -24.49
CA GLU A 699 42.96 3.16 -24.03
C GLU A 699 42.94 2.64 -22.57
N ALA A 700 41.82 2.75 -21.84
CA ALA A 700 41.70 2.10 -20.53
C ALA A 700 41.38 0.63 -20.77
N ALA A 701 42.32 -0.27 -20.43
CA ALA A 701 42.27 -1.70 -20.75
C ALA A 701 41.03 -2.45 -20.19
N ASP A 702 40.35 -1.86 -19.18
CA ASP A 702 39.29 -2.54 -18.40
C ASP A 702 37.93 -1.90 -18.52
N LEU A 703 37.80 -0.73 -19.19
CA LEU A 703 36.52 -0.01 -19.37
C LEU A 703 36.16 0.14 -20.85
N ILE A 704 34.89 0.01 -21.17
CA ILE A 704 34.38 0.26 -22.53
C ILE A 704 33.63 1.57 -22.57
N GLU A 705 33.97 2.43 -23.54
CA GLU A 705 33.22 3.64 -23.82
C GLU A 705 32.05 3.33 -24.75
N ILE A 706 30.81 3.50 -24.27
CA ILE A 706 29.63 3.45 -25.12
C ILE A 706 29.65 4.66 -26.08
N PRO A 707 29.69 4.44 -27.41
CA PRO A 707 29.82 5.54 -28.36
C PRO A 707 28.78 6.64 -28.12
N PRO A 708 29.15 7.91 -28.15
CA PRO A 708 28.20 9.01 -27.98
C PRO A 708 27.06 9.04 -28.99
N SER A 709 27.22 8.36 -30.15
CA SER A 709 26.20 8.19 -31.16
C SER A 709 25.20 7.08 -30.83
N SER A 710 25.49 6.23 -29.86
CA SER A 710 24.58 5.16 -29.44
C SER A 710 23.39 5.72 -28.65
N PRO A 711 22.15 5.34 -28.97
CA PRO A 711 20.99 5.74 -28.16
C PRO A 711 21.07 5.21 -26.72
N LEU A 712 21.90 4.21 -26.46
CA LEU A 712 22.11 3.64 -25.13
C LEU A 712 22.80 4.61 -24.17
N VAL A 713 23.68 5.52 -24.64
CA VAL A 713 24.45 6.45 -23.78
C VAL A 713 23.56 7.23 -22.81
N SER A 714 22.37 7.62 -23.26
CA SER A 714 21.42 8.41 -22.43
C SER A 714 20.87 7.63 -21.24
N VAL A 715 20.85 6.29 -21.31
CA VAL A 715 20.27 5.41 -20.27
C VAL A 715 21.30 4.49 -19.61
N THR A 716 22.47 4.31 -20.22
CA THR A 716 23.52 3.40 -19.71
C THR A 716 24.75 4.13 -19.16
N GLY A 717 24.84 5.44 -19.34
CA GLY A 717 26.05 6.22 -19.08
C GLY A 717 27.09 6.03 -20.19
N ARG A 718 28.18 6.78 -20.11
CA ARG A 718 29.27 6.78 -21.12
C ARG A 718 30.23 5.59 -20.96
N TYR A 719 30.48 5.14 -19.73
CA TYR A 719 31.44 4.09 -19.45
C TYR A 719 30.79 2.87 -18.79
N LEU A 720 31.25 1.68 -19.19
CA LEU A 720 30.82 0.40 -18.66
C LEU A 720 32.05 -0.39 -18.19
N ASP A 721 31.99 -1.01 -17.01
CA ASP A 721 32.85 -2.12 -16.63
C ASP A 721 32.23 -3.43 -17.13
N PRO A 722 32.72 -4.00 -18.23
CA PRO A 722 32.11 -5.18 -18.84
C PRO A 722 32.36 -6.44 -18.02
N GLU A 723 33.55 -6.61 -17.42
CA GLU A 723 33.92 -7.81 -16.66
C GLU A 723 33.04 -7.92 -15.40
N ARG A 724 32.99 -6.88 -14.59
CA ARG A 724 32.17 -6.87 -13.38
C ARG A 724 30.68 -6.98 -13.70
N THR A 725 30.20 -6.24 -14.72
CA THR A 725 28.78 -6.32 -15.12
C THR A 725 28.41 -7.72 -15.62
N ALA A 726 29.29 -8.39 -16.38
CA ALA A 726 29.06 -9.77 -16.81
C ALA A 726 29.02 -10.75 -15.62
N ILE A 727 29.95 -10.65 -14.66
CA ILE A 727 29.92 -11.47 -13.44
C ILE A 727 28.61 -11.28 -12.69
N LEU A 728 28.18 -10.02 -12.51
CA LEU A 728 26.90 -9.71 -11.84
C LEU A 728 25.70 -10.32 -12.56
N VAL A 729 25.60 -10.13 -13.87
CA VAL A 729 24.47 -10.57 -14.68
C VAL A 729 24.43 -12.09 -14.82
N ASP A 730 25.56 -12.72 -15.11
CA ASP A 730 25.60 -14.14 -15.45
C ASP A 730 25.71 -15.07 -14.23
N SER A 731 26.18 -14.57 -13.07
CA SER A 731 26.50 -15.42 -11.92
C SER A 731 25.85 -15.00 -10.60
N VAL A 732 25.57 -13.70 -10.42
CA VAL A 732 25.11 -13.14 -9.13
C VAL A 732 23.64 -12.81 -9.14
N PHE A 733 23.14 -12.19 -10.21
CA PHE A 733 21.75 -11.77 -10.28
C PHE A 733 20.79 -12.94 -10.22
N VAL A 734 19.71 -12.73 -9.48
CA VAL A 734 18.67 -13.74 -9.25
C VAL A 734 17.41 -13.30 -10.00
N HIS A 735 16.82 -14.23 -10.75
CA HIS A 735 15.56 -14.05 -11.47
C HIS A 735 14.67 -15.26 -11.24
N ARG A 736 13.95 -15.26 -10.13
CA ARG A 736 13.09 -16.39 -9.76
C ARG A 736 11.80 -16.39 -10.57
N SER A 737 11.14 -17.54 -10.57
CA SER A 737 9.81 -17.74 -11.16
C SER A 737 9.71 -17.48 -12.67
N GLY A 738 10.83 -17.63 -13.38
CA GLY A 738 10.84 -17.59 -14.84
C GLY A 738 10.89 -16.20 -15.47
N LEU A 739 11.33 -15.17 -14.71
CA LEU A 739 11.66 -13.88 -15.33
C LEU A 739 12.84 -14.05 -16.31
N PRO A 740 12.82 -13.40 -17.48
CA PRO A 740 11.86 -12.43 -17.98
C PRO A 740 10.70 -13.00 -18.83
N ASP A 741 10.47 -14.30 -18.86
CA ASP A 741 9.50 -14.96 -19.75
C ASP A 741 8.03 -14.88 -19.28
N TRP A 742 7.68 -13.92 -18.43
CA TRP A 742 6.29 -13.71 -17.99
C TRP A 742 5.42 -13.11 -19.10
N ASP A 743 4.14 -13.49 -19.13
CA ASP A 743 3.16 -12.96 -20.10
C ASP A 743 2.90 -11.45 -19.93
N HIS A 744 3.06 -10.93 -18.71
CA HIS A 744 2.87 -9.51 -18.39
C HIS A 744 3.56 -9.14 -17.09
N TRP A 745 3.98 -7.87 -16.97
CA TRP A 745 4.46 -7.32 -15.73
C TRP A 745 3.29 -6.99 -14.80
N PRO A 746 3.32 -7.36 -13.51
CA PRO A 746 2.14 -7.31 -12.64
C PRO A 746 1.72 -5.89 -12.22
N ASP A 747 2.59 -4.91 -12.32
CA ASP A 747 2.31 -3.51 -12.01
C ASP A 747 2.75 -2.61 -13.16
N HIS A 748 1.77 -2.07 -13.89
CA HIS A 748 2.02 -1.23 -15.05
C HIS A 748 2.86 0.02 -14.75
N SER A 749 2.77 0.56 -13.53
CA SER A 749 3.53 1.75 -13.14
C SER A 749 5.00 1.48 -12.79
N THR A 750 5.42 0.21 -12.74
CA THR A 750 6.81 -0.21 -12.49
C THR A 750 7.46 -0.88 -13.70
N THR A 751 6.88 -0.81 -14.88
CA THR A 751 7.43 -1.37 -16.14
C THR A 751 8.79 -0.76 -16.54
N GLY A 752 9.21 0.33 -15.93
CA GLY A 752 10.58 0.85 -16.04
C GLY A 752 11.65 -0.13 -15.52
N ILE A 753 11.32 -1.00 -14.53
CA ILE A 753 12.29 -1.92 -13.91
C ILE A 753 12.80 -2.98 -14.90
N PRO A 754 11.96 -3.70 -15.67
CA PRO A 754 12.46 -4.57 -16.75
C PRO A 754 13.39 -3.86 -17.74
N ASN A 755 13.15 -2.58 -18.04
CA ASN A 755 13.99 -1.82 -18.94
C ASN A 755 15.40 -1.58 -18.40
N TYR A 756 15.61 -1.45 -17.08
CA TYR A 756 16.96 -1.34 -16.51
C TYR A 756 17.76 -2.62 -16.73
N TYR A 757 17.14 -3.79 -16.63
CA TYR A 757 17.76 -5.06 -17.00
C TYR A 757 18.04 -5.12 -18.50
N ALA A 758 17.08 -4.74 -19.36
CA ALA A 758 17.26 -4.69 -20.81
C ALA A 758 18.48 -3.84 -21.19
N TRP A 759 18.59 -2.63 -20.63
CA TRP A 759 19.71 -1.73 -20.89
C TRP A 759 21.06 -2.31 -20.41
N THR A 760 21.10 -3.02 -19.30
CA THR A 760 22.30 -3.69 -18.81
C THR A 760 22.75 -4.78 -19.80
N HIS A 761 21.84 -5.62 -20.28
CA HIS A 761 22.13 -6.66 -21.26
C HIS A 761 22.57 -6.08 -22.62
N TRP A 762 21.89 -5.03 -23.10
CA TRP A 762 22.29 -4.39 -24.37
C TRP A 762 23.65 -3.69 -24.27
N SER A 763 24.00 -3.13 -23.11
CA SER A 763 25.35 -2.58 -22.90
C SER A 763 26.43 -3.68 -22.97
N LEU A 764 26.19 -4.84 -22.36
CA LEU A 764 27.07 -6.02 -22.48
C LEU A 764 27.11 -6.54 -23.90
N SER A 765 25.99 -6.56 -24.62
CA SER A 765 25.95 -6.95 -26.04
C SER A 765 26.85 -6.06 -26.89
N GLN A 766 26.79 -4.74 -26.69
CA GLN A 766 27.66 -3.81 -27.40
C GLN A 766 29.13 -4.01 -27.04
N ALA A 767 29.45 -4.19 -25.77
CA ALA A 767 30.79 -4.46 -25.30
C ALA A 767 31.40 -5.76 -25.92
N ALA A 768 30.64 -6.85 -25.92
CA ALA A 768 31.03 -8.12 -26.51
C ALA A 768 31.24 -7.98 -28.03
N TRP A 769 30.37 -7.24 -28.72
CA TRP A 769 30.51 -6.99 -30.16
C TRP A 769 31.78 -6.19 -30.48
N GLU A 770 32.08 -5.15 -29.71
CA GLU A 770 33.32 -4.35 -29.89
C GLU A 770 34.60 -5.16 -29.63
N SER A 771 34.50 -6.16 -28.74
CA SER A 771 35.61 -7.10 -28.46
C SER A 771 35.69 -8.27 -29.45
N GLY A 772 34.81 -8.37 -30.47
CA GLY A 772 34.77 -9.39 -31.48
C GLY A 772 34.13 -10.73 -31.02
N GLY A 773 33.37 -10.72 -29.96
CA GLY A 773 32.61 -11.85 -29.40
C GLY A 773 31.19 -11.94 -29.95
N ASP A 774 31.01 -12.23 -31.24
CA ASP A 774 29.68 -12.20 -31.90
C ASP A 774 28.62 -13.09 -31.24
N GLU A 775 29.00 -14.29 -30.79
CA GLU A 775 28.06 -15.23 -30.12
C GLU A 775 27.59 -14.70 -28.76
N GLU A 776 28.48 -14.13 -27.98
CA GLU A 776 28.20 -13.55 -26.69
C GLU A 776 27.35 -12.26 -26.83
N ALA A 777 27.68 -11.41 -27.80
CA ALA A 777 26.92 -10.23 -28.15
C ALA A 777 25.46 -10.58 -28.49
N GLU A 778 25.26 -11.63 -29.30
CA GLU A 778 23.91 -12.07 -29.66
C GLU A 778 23.14 -12.64 -28.45
N ARG A 779 23.79 -13.40 -27.57
CA ARG A 779 23.21 -13.90 -26.32
C ARG A 779 22.69 -12.77 -25.45
N TYR A 780 23.51 -11.74 -25.17
CA TYR A 780 23.10 -10.59 -24.38
C TYR A 780 22.01 -9.77 -25.09
N ARG A 781 22.07 -9.63 -26.41
CA ARG A 781 21.03 -8.95 -27.18
C ARG A 781 19.67 -9.62 -27.00
N GLN A 782 19.59 -10.94 -27.13
CA GLN A 782 18.36 -11.72 -26.97
C GLN A 782 17.79 -11.58 -25.55
N SER A 783 18.65 -11.65 -24.52
CA SER A 783 18.23 -11.42 -23.12
C SER A 783 17.68 -10.02 -22.93
N GLY A 784 18.34 -8.99 -23.46
CA GLY A 784 17.86 -7.62 -23.42
C GLY A 784 16.50 -7.43 -24.10
N ASP A 785 16.30 -8.06 -25.26
CA ASP A 785 15.03 -8.03 -26.00
C ASP A 785 13.88 -8.69 -25.19
N ALA A 786 14.16 -9.80 -24.50
CA ALA A 786 13.19 -10.46 -23.62
C ALA A 786 12.75 -9.54 -22.47
N TRP A 787 13.69 -8.92 -21.76
CA TRP A 787 13.39 -7.94 -20.70
C TRP A 787 12.63 -6.73 -21.22
N ALA A 788 13.02 -6.17 -22.38
CA ALA A 788 12.33 -5.04 -22.99
C ALA A 788 10.90 -5.36 -23.43
N THR A 789 10.63 -6.62 -23.79
CA THR A 789 9.27 -7.08 -24.13
C THR A 789 8.38 -7.10 -22.89
N LEU A 790 8.91 -7.52 -21.75
CA LEU A 790 8.20 -7.52 -20.48
C LEU A 790 7.94 -6.09 -19.97
N GLY A 791 8.81 -5.13 -20.28
CA GLY A 791 8.69 -3.70 -19.90
C GLY A 791 7.72 -2.89 -20.79
N ARG A 792 7.07 -3.51 -21.76
CA ARG A 792 6.06 -2.87 -22.64
C ARG A 792 4.66 -3.15 -22.12
#